data_8e391b5c74e37ffb0713c991e91f3569
#
_entry.id   8e391b5c74e37ffb0713c991e91f3569
#
_cell.length_a   1.000
_cell.length_b   1.000
_cell.length_c   1.000
_cell.angle_alpha   90.00
_cell.angle_beta   90.00
_cell.angle_gamma   90.00
#
_symmetry.space_group_name_H-M   'P 1'
#
loop_
_entity.id
_entity.type
_entity.pdbx_description
1 polymer ?
#
loop_
_entity_poly.entity_id
_entity_poly.type
_entity_poly.pdbx_seq_one_letter_code
_entity_poly.pdbx_strand_id
1 'polypeptide(L)'
;MGLTAEEVVASRQKYGENVLTPPKKASVWSLFLEKFKDPLIIILLFAGVLSIGIACYEYYGLHHGAPVFFEPVGIFVAIFLATAVSFYFEREADKQFSILNQVHDDEPVEVIRDGNVTSIPKREVVVGDIVVLPTGVETPADGELLEAVSLSVDESSLTGEPVCRKSIHPEDFDPNATFATNRVLRGTKVMEGHGRMRVTAVGDATENGKVFEAAQIDNSVRTPLNEQLDRLGLLVTNVSYVFAALIIVGRLIVFFDWAPVVWTLALPTALFFYLVICRFKRWRWTFKAVASTSYFLLLLAMIYYFHLSLGGAEQWDDLVTYTLNTLMIAVTLIVVSVPEGLPMAVALSLAYSMRRMLKTNNLVRKMHACETMGATTVICTDKTGTLTQNKMQVYESRFFGMPSGCLRDDAVAEGMAVNSTASLDFSDPKSPQVLGNPTEGALLLWLDQQGVDYRQLREAASIDEELPFSTERKYMATVVRSPRLGGQRVLYVKGAPEIVLSLCAQTAGDVARETIDGWLAGYQGQAMRTLGFASLPLKDGEEAIAEGKVVAKGLTFQGIVAISDPVRADVPAAVEKCMKAGILIKIVTGDTPGTAKEIGRQIGLWTPQDGDREIITGPEFAALSDEELARRVMDLKIIARARPMDKKRLVEALQKLDQVVAVTGDGTNDAPALKAAHVGLSMGDGTAVAKEASDITIIDNSFSSIGKAVMWGRSLYKNIQRFLLFQLTVNVAACFIVLSGAFMGTQSPLTVTQMLWVNLIMDTFAAMALASLPPSERVMRDKPRDRKAFILTRAMYENILGVGGCFFVLLFVLLYIFEHAGITSLMDLIHVHLGAPDGLTRYEETLFFTIFVMTHFFYIFCSRAFETGRSALHFKGCKGLLLIVAIIFVGQIAMVELPGIQHFFNVCDLKVADWAIIILGSSLVLWVREGWSWLKRCVG
;
A
#
# COMPACT_ATOMS: atom_id res chain seq x y z
N MET A 1 1.10 39.85 -24.98
CA MET A 1 0.22 38.96 -25.74
C MET A 1 0.80 37.57 -25.55
N GLY A 2 -0.01 36.55 -25.24
CA GLY A 2 0.46 35.16 -25.19
C GLY A 2 0.61 34.56 -26.58
N LEU A 3 1.02 33.27 -26.65
CA LEU A 3 1.17 32.55 -27.93
C LEU A 3 -0.18 32.41 -28.65
N THR A 4 -0.15 32.45 -29.97
CA THR A 4 -1.28 32.09 -30.84
C THR A 4 -1.37 30.57 -30.98
N ALA A 5 -2.52 30.06 -31.44
CA ALA A 5 -2.71 28.62 -31.64
C ALA A 5 -1.68 28.00 -32.61
N GLU A 6 -1.28 28.71 -33.64
CA GLU A 6 -0.26 28.26 -34.61
C GLU A 6 1.14 28.18 -33.95
N GLU A 7 1.50 29.18 -33.15
CA GLU A 7 2.77 29.23 -32.42
C GLU A 7 2.85 28.12 -31.37
N VAL A 8 1.75 27.78 -30.71
CA VAL A 8 1.67 26.65 -29.77
C VAL A 8 2.00 25.33 -30.48
N VAL A 9 1.42 25.10 -31.67
CA VAL A 9 1.71 23.89 -32.45
C VAL A 9 3.17 23.84 -32.87
N ALA A 10 3.71 24.97 -33.36
CA ALA A 10 5.11 25.06 -33.76
C ALA A 10 6.07 24.84 -32.57
N SER A 11 5.77 25.39 -31.39
CA SER A 11 6.56 25.22 -30.19
C SER A 11 6.53 23.76 -29.71
N ARG A 12 5.35 23.10 -29.74
CA ARG A 12 5.21 21.70 -29.40
C ARG A 12 6.00 20.75 -30.32
N GLN A 13 6.02 21.04 -31.61
CA GLN A 13 6.83 20.27 -32.57
C GLN A 13 8.32 20.45 -32.35
N LYS A 14 8.76 21.64 -31.93
CA LYS A 14 10.18 21.96 -31.76
C LYS A 14 10.75 21.50 -30.41
N TYR A 15 9.98 21.65 -29.33
CA TYR A 15 10.46 21.44 -27.95
C TYR A 15 9.82 20.27 -27.25
N GLY A 16 8.81 19.60 -27.85
CA GLY A 16 8.09 18.48 -27.27
C GLY A 16 6.96 18.89 -26.31
N GLU A 17 6.40 17.91 -25.64
CA GLU A 17 5.36 18.07 -24.62
C GLU A 17 5.98 18.24 -23.24
N ASN A 18 5.25 18.86 -22.31
CA ASN A 18 5.69 19.05 -20.92
C ASN A 18 5.49 17.78 -20.08
N VAL A 19 6.04 16.66 -20.53
CA VAL A 19 5.99 15.35 -19.87
C VAL A 19 7.42 14.92 -19.56
N LEU A 20 7.65 14.42 -18.34
CA LEU A 20 8.90 13.74 -18.01
C LEU A 20 8.89 12.36 -18.65
N THR A 21 9.92 12.03 -19.41
CA THR A 21 10.01 10.73 -20.07
C THR A 21 10.26 9.66 -19.01
N PRO A 22 9.35 8.70 -18.83
CA PRO A 22 9.61 7.60 -17.91
C PRO A 22 10.85 6.83 -18.38
N PRO A 23 11.58 6.17 -17.46
CA PRO A 23 12.78 5.39 -17.81
C PRO A 23 12.49 4.47 -18.96
N LYS A 24 13.43 4.38 -19.92
CA LYS A 24 13.30 3.49 -21.09
C LYS A 24 12.97 2.10 -20.59
N LYS A 25 11.74 1.68 -20.79
CA LYS A 25 11.32 0.33 -20.42
C LYS A 25 12.23 -0.65 -21.16
N ALA A 26 12.89 -1.53 -20.42
CA ALA A 26 13.69 -2.59 -21.00
C ALA A 26 12.85 -3.34 -22.05
N SER A 27 13.48 -3.81 -23.12
CA SER A 27 12.79 -4.59 -24.15
C SER A 27 12.01 -5.74 -23.49
N VAL A 28 10.81 -6.02 -23.98
CA VAL A 28 9.97 -7.13 -23.49
C VAL A 28 10.76 -8.45 -23.48
N TRP A 29 11.59 -8.66 -24.50
CA TRP A 29 12.45 -9.82 -24.58
C TRP A 29 13.60 -9.81 -23.57
N SER A 30 14.17 -8.66 -23.26
CA SER A 30 15.20 -8.54 -22.21
C SER A 30 14.64 -8.88 -20.83
N LEU A 31 13.45 -8.36 -20.50
CA LEU A 31 12.77 -8.67 -19.25
C LEU A 31 12.36 -10.14 -19.17
N PHE A 32 11.91 -10.74 -20.27
CA PHE A 32 11.59 -12.17 -20.31
C PHE A 32 12.84 -13.03 -20.11
N LEU A 33 13.94 -12.71 -20.80
CA LEU A 33 15.20 -13.43 -20.65
C LEU A 33 15.84 -13.26 -19.27
N GLU A 34 15.57 -12.13 -18.61
CA GLU A 34 16.03 -11.90 -17.24
C GLU A 34 15.42 -12.90 -16.24
N LYS A 35 14.21 -13.39 -16.49
CA LYS A 35 13.59 -14.44 -15.68
C LYS A 35 14.38 -15.74 -15.64
N PHE A 36 15.11 -16.05 -16.72
CA PHE A 36 15.97 -17.23 -16.76
C PHE A 36 17.25 -17.11 -15.88
N LYS A 37 17.49 -15.96 -15.26
CA LYS A 37 18.52 -15.80 -14.23
C LYS A 37 18.04 -16.20 -12.83
N ASP A 38 16.74 -16.49 -12.66
CA ASP A 38 16.21 -16.99 -11.41
C ASP A 38 16.90 -18.31 -11.03
N PRO A 39 17.45 -18.44 -9.82
CA PRO A 39 18.13 -19.65 -9.36
C PRO A 39 17.27 -20.90 -9.50
N LEU A 40 15.96 -20.79 -9.37
CA LEU A 40 15.01 -21.91 -9.47
C LEU A 40 14.89 -22.40 -10.91
N ILE A 41 14.76 -21.47 -11.86
CA ILE A 41 14.71 -21.78 -13.28
C ILE A 41 16.04 -22.38 -13.75
N ILE A 42 17.17 -21.91 -13.20
CA ILE A 42 18.49 -22.48 -13.48
C ILE A 42 18.57 -23.95 -13.04
N ILE A 43 18.01 -24.28 -11.86
CA ILE A 43 17.96 -25.67 -11.38
C ILE A 43 17.11 -26.54 -12.32
N LEU A 44 15.95 -26.03 -12.75
CA LEU A 44 15.08 -26.71 -13.70
C LEU A 44 15.74 -26.92 -15.06
N LEU A 45 16.47 -25.91 -15.55
CA LEU A 45 17.26 -26.03 -16.78
C LEU A 45 18.35 -27.09 -16.63
N PHE A 46 19.02 -27.14 -15.48
CA PHE A 46 20.00 -28.20 -15.20
C PHE A 46 19.33 -29.57 -15.17
N ALA A 47 18.16 -29.71 -14.58
CA ALA A 47 17.36 -30.93 -14.61
C ALA A 47 17.03 -31.37 -16.05
N GLY A 48 16.59 -30.41 -16.88
CA GLY A 48 16.29 -30.68 -18.28
C GLY A 48 17.50 -31.15 -19.07
N VAL A 49 18.65 -30.51 -18.86
CA VAL A 49 19.92 -30.95 -19.51
C VAL A 49 20.34 -32.34 -19.04
N LEU A 50 20.20 -32.63 -17.75
CA LEU A 50 20.48 -33.94 -17.18
C LEU A 50 19.54 -34.99 -17.76
N SER A 51 18.25 -34.71 -17.86
CA SER A 51 17.25 -35.59 -18.49
C SER A 51 17.57 -35.87 -19.97
N ILE A 52 18.05 -34.84 -20.72
CA ILE A 52 18.57 -35.11 -22.10
C ILE A 52 19.74 -36.07 -22.06
N GLY A 53 20.69 -35.91 -21.14
CA GLY A 53 21.85 -36.80 -21.00
C GLY A 53 21.39 -38.21 -20.73
N ILE A 54 20.43 -38.44 -19.87
CA ILE A 54 19.84 -39.75 -19.56
C ILE A 54 19.16 -40.33 -20.79
N ALA A 55 18.30 -39.56 -21.44
CA ALA A 55 17.61 -39.99 -22.67
C ALA A 55 18.57 -40.33 -23.80
N CYS A 56 19.69 -39.63 -23.96
CA CYS A 56 20.74 -39.97 -24.92
C CYS A 56 21.42 -41.28 -24.54
N TYR A 57 21.71 -41.51 -23.27
CA TYR A 57 22.31 -42.77 -22.82
C TYR A 57 21.35 -43.95 -23.02
N GLU A 58 20.08 -43.80 -22.67
CA GLU A 58 19.05 -44.83 -22.90
C GLU A 58 18.84 -45.12 -24.40
N TYR A 59 18.86 -44.10 -25.26
CA TYR A 59 18.66 -44.26 -26.68
C TYR A 59 19.88 -44.90 -27.39
N TYR A 60 21.09 -44.41 -27.12
CA TYR A 60 22.30 -44.87 -27.80
C TYR A 60 23.00 -46.07 -27.11
N GLY A 61 22.95 -46.12 -25.75
CA GLY A 61 23.59 -47.14 -24.94
C GLY A 61 22.69 -48.37 -24.69
N LEU A 62 21.45 -48.15 -24.31
CA LEU A 62 20.50 -49.21 -24.00
C LEU A 62 19.56 -49.56 -25.17
N HIS A 63 19.68 -48.85 -26.30
CA HIS A 63 18.84 -49.06 -27.52
C HIS A 63 17.33 -48.93 -27.27
N HIS A 64 16.92 -48.11 -26.30
CA HIS A 64 15.52 -47.78 -26.10
C HIS A 64 15.01 -46.92 -27.26
N GLY A 65 13.70 -46.96 -27.53
CA GLY A 65 13.10 -46.22 -28.65
C GLY A 65 13.07 -44.69 -28.44
N ALA A 66 12.79 -43.93 -29.50
CA ALA A 66 12.69 -42.45 -29.46
C ALA A 66 11.76 -41.84 -28.41
N PRO A 67 10.74 -42.54 -27.83
CA PRO A 67 9.91 -42.01 -26.77
C PRO A 67 10.64 -41.50 -25.52
N VAL A 68 11.88 -41.97 -25.22
CA VAL A 68 12.69 -41.49 -24.08
C VAL A 68 12.99 -39.99 -24.12
N PHE A 69 12.87 -39.34 -25.29
CA PHE A 69 13.06 -37.90 -25.43
C PHE A 69 11.81 -37.08 -25.06
N PHE A 70 10.64 -37.69 -24.85
CA PHE A 70 9.44 -36.94 -24.51
C PHE A 70 9.54 -36.27 -23.13
N GLU A 71 10.13 -36.90 -22.16
CA GLU A 71 10.29 -36.35 -20.80
C GLU A 71 11.20 -35.11 -20.79
N PRO A 72 12.42 -35.12 -21.36
CA PRO A 72 13.24 -33.90 -21.48
C PRO A 72 12.53 -32.76 -22.20
N VAL A 73 11.88 -33.06 -23.33
CA VAL A 73 11.12 -32.07 -24.09
C VAL A 73 9.98 -31.51 -23.24
N GLY A 74 9.28 -32.36 -22.49
CA GLY A 74 8.24 -31.95 -21.54
C GLY A 74 8.75 -30.96 -20.48
N ILE A 75 9.92 -31.23 -19.91
CA ILE A 75 10.56 -30.37 -18.92
C ILE A 75 10.81 -28.94 -19.50
N PHE A 76 11.42 -28.88 -20.70
CA PHE A 76 11.70 -27.56 -21.32
C PHE A 76 10.45 -26.82 -21.74
N VAL A 77 9.45 -27.50 -22.27
CA VAL A 77 8.13 -26.91 -22.58
C VAL A 77 7.46 -26.38 -21.31
N ALA A 78 7.50 -27.15 -20.24
CA ALA A 78 6.93 -26.74 -18.95
C ALA A 78 7.65 -25.52 -18.36
N ILE A 79 9.01 -25.49 -18.40
CA ILE A 79 9.80 -24.32 -17.97
C ILE A 79 9.41 -23.07 -18.78
N PHE A 80 9.31 -23.23 -20.10
CA PHE A 80 8.95 -22.10 -20.97
C PHE A 80 7.54 -21.59 -20.66
N LEU A 81 6.56 -22.49 -20.54
CA LEU A 81 5.19 -22.13 -20.17
C LEU A 81 5.12 -21.46 -18.80
N ALA A 82 5.86 -22.00 -17.82
CA ALA A 82 5.99 -21.43 -16.48
C ALA A 82 6.41 -19.98 -16.53
N THR A 83 7.55 -19.79 -17.16
CA THR A 83 8.17 -18.48 -17.28
C THR A 83 7.29 -17.51 -18.05
N ALA A 84 6.65 -17.98 -19.13
CA ALA A 84 5.75 -17.16 -19.96
C ALA A 84 4.49 -16.72 -19.19
N VAL A 85 3.87 -17.64 -18.46
CA VAL A 85 2.67 -17.35 -17.65
C VAL A 85 3.01 -16.38 -16.52
N SER A 86 4.07 -16.63 -15.77
CA SER A 86 4.54 -15.74 -14.69
C SER A 86 4.84 -14.33 -15.23
N PHE A 87 5.57 -14.25 -16.33
CA PHE A 87 5.91 -12.99 -17.00
C PHE A 87 4.68 -12.23 -17.48
N TYR A 88 3.71 -12.92 -18.07
CA TYR A 88 2.46 -12.33 -18.54
C TYR A 88 1.67 -11.67 -17.39
N PHE A 89 1.48 -12.38 -16.28
CA PHE A 89 0.73 -11.85 -15.13
C PHE A 89 1.45 -10.70 -14.43
N GLU A 90 2.77 -10.77 -14.30
CA GLU A 90 3.56 -9.67 -13.73
C GLU A 90 3.45 -8.42 -14.60
N ARG A 91 3.58 -8.56 -15.90
CA ARG A 91 3.41 -7.46 -16.85
C ARG A 91 2.00 -6.87 -16.85
N GLU A 92 0.98 -7.71 -16.75
CA GLU A 92 -0.40 -7.22 -16.66
C GLU A 92 -0.65 -6.46 -15.35
N ALA A 93 -0.05 -6.90 -14.24
CA ALA A 93 -0.09 -6.18 -12.96
C ALA A 93 0.59 -4.80 -13.08
N ASP A 94 1.77 -4.72 -13.68
CA ASP A 94 2.49 -3.45 -13.92
C ASP A 94 1.72 -2.51 -14.86
N LYS A 95 1.08 -3.06 -15.90
CA LYS A 95 0.25 -2.29 -16.82
C LYS A 95 -0.96 -1.68 -16.12
N GLN A 96 -1.65 -2.47 -15.29
CA GLN A 96 -2.80 -1.99 -14.50
C GLN A 96 -2.37 -0.87 -13.54
N PHE A 97 -1.22 -1.00 -12.92
CA PHE A 97 -0.64 0.04 -12.07
C PHE A 97 -0.34 1.33 -12.84
N SER A 98 0.30 1.22 -14.00
CA SER A 98 0.64 2.35 -14.85
C SER A 98 -0.59 3.14 -15.32
N ILE A 99 -1.67 2.44 -15.72
CA ILE A 99 -2.91 3.08 -16.14
C ILE A 99 -3.58 3.84 -14.99
N LEU A 100 -3.58 3.30 -13.78
CA LEU A 100 -4.19 3.93 -12.60
C LEU A 100 -3.48 5.22 -12.21
N ASN A 101 -2.17 5.30 -12.40
CA ASN A 101 -1.38 6.49 -12.06
C ASN A 101 -1.48 7.60 -13.12
N GLN A 102 -1.67 7.27 -14.38
CA GLN A 102 -1.75 8.26 -15.47
C GLN A 102 -3.02 9.13 -15.42
N VAL A 103 -4.10 8.65 -14.85
CA VAL A 103 -5.41 9.33 -14.85
C VAL A 103 -5.45 10.57 -13.94
N HIS A 104 -4.49 10.76 -13.04
CA HIS A 104 -4.54 11.79 -12.00
C HIS A 104 -3.41 12.83 -12.07
N ASP A 105 -2.53 12.78 -13.05
CA ASP A 105 -1.39 13.73 -13.17
C ASP A 105 -1.70 14.99 -14.02
N ASP A 106 -2.92 15.13 -14.55
CA ASP A 106 -3.32 16.29 -15.36
C ASP A 106 -3.94 17.39 -14.47
N GLU A 107 -3.12 18.08 -13.68
CA GLU A 107 -3.56 19.28 -12.98
C GLU A 107 -3.74 20.45 -13.97
N PRO A 108 -4.85 21.22 -13.85
CA PRO A 108 -5.08 22.38 -14.70
C PRO A 108 -4.12 23.51 -14.35
N VAL A 109 -3.55 24.14 -15.37
CA VAL A 109 -2.64 25.31 -15.27
C VAL A 109 -3.23 26.47 -16.02
N GLU A 110 -3.20 27.65 -15.42
CA GLU A 110 -3.66 28.90 -16.08
C GLU A 110 -2.55 29.48 -16.94
N VAL A 111 -2.83 29.62 -18.23
CA VAL A 111 -1.93 30.22 -19.21
C VAL A 111 -2.60 31.37 -19.96
N ILE A 112 -1.81 32.35 -20.41
CA ILE A 112 -2.29 33.42 -21.24
C ILE A 112 -1.96 33.09 -22.69
N ARG A 113 -2.99 32.82 -23.50
CA ARG A 113 -2.89 32.59 -24.95
C ARG A 113 -3.87 33.50 -25.68
N ASP A 114 -3.48 34.05 -26.81
CA ASP A 114 -4.30 35.02 -27.57
C ASP A 114 -4.85 36.18 -26.74
N GLY A 115 -4.14 36.59 -25.68
CA GLY A 115 -4.56 37.66 -24.78
C GLY A 115 -5.56 37.26 -23.69
N ASN A 116 -6.06 36.01 -23.69
CA ASN A 116 -7.02 35.50 -22.73
C ASN A 116 -6.36 34.49 -21.75
N VAL A 117 -6.81 34.48 -20.49
CA VAL A 117 -6.44 33.43 -19.52
C VAL A 117 -7.25 32.19 -19.84
N THR A 118 -6.54 31.08 -20.06
CA THR A 118 -7.15 29.78 -20.38
C THR A 118 -6.56 28.72 -19.47
N SER A 119 -7.38 27.85 -18.92
CA SER A 119 -6.96 26.70 -18.14
C SER A 119 -6.66 25.52 -19.06
N ILE A 120 -5.45 24.98 -18.98
CA ILE A 120 -5.00 23.84 -19.81
C ILE A 120 -4.37 22.77 -18.92
N PRO A 121 -4.36 21.49 -19.33
CA PRO A 121 -3.61 20.46 -18.63
C PRO A 121 -2.10 20.79 -18.59
N LYS A 122 -1.43 20.49 -17.47
CA LYS A 122 0.02 20.72 -17.26
C LYS A 122 0.88 20.18 -18.41
N ARG A 123 0.51 19.03 -18.98
CA ARG A 123 1.23 18.42 -20.13
C ARG A 123 1.18 19.25 -21.41
N GLU A 124 0.19 20.12 -21.56
CA GLU A 124 -0.02 20.93 -22.78
C GLU A 124 0.69 22.28 -22.75
N VAL A 125 1.39 22.58 -21.66
CA VAL A 125 2.24 23.77 -21.55
C VAL A 125 3.43 23.63 -22.51
N VAL A 126 3.70 24.66 -23.27
CA VAL A 126 4.80 24.70 -24.28
C VAL A 126 5.77 25.84 -23.99
N VAL A 127 6.98 25.74 -24.55
CA VAL A 127 7.98 26.84 -24.47
C VAL A 127 7.43 28.09 -25.12
N GLY A 128 7.50 29.20 -24.38
CA GLY A 128 6.95 30.50 -24.79
C GLY A 128 5.59 30.84 -24.20
N ASP A 129 4.86 29.88 -23.61
CA ASP A 129 3.62 30.15 -22.87
C ASP A 129 3.86 31.15 -21.74
N ILE A 130 2.87 31.98 -21.45
CA ILE A 130 2.85 32.83 -20.26
C ILE A 130 1.96 32.16 -19.23
N VAL A 131 2.56 31.68 -18.14
CA VAL A 131 1.88 31.01 -17.05
C VAL A 131 1.61 31.98 -15.91
N VAL A 132 0.41 31.94 -15.36
CA VAL A 132 0.03 32.66 -14.14
C VAL A 132 0.37 31.83 -12.92
N LEU A 133 1.07 32.43 -11.95
CA LEU A 133 1.56 31.80 -10.75
C LEU A 133 0.89 32.42 -9.51
N PRO A 134 -0.29 31.98 -9.11
CA PRO A 134 -0.88 32.40 -7.83
C PRO A 134 -0.27 31.63 -6.65
N THR A 135 -0.46 32.15 -5.45
CA THR A 135 -0.02 31.51 -4.20
C THR A 135 -0.58 30.09 -4.09
N GLY A 136 0.27 29.15 -3.74
CA GLY A 136 -0.11 27.73 -3.52
C GLY A 136 -0.02 26.83 -4.75
N VAL A 137 0.25 27.38 -5.94
CA VAL A 137 0.40 26.61 -7.19
C VAL A 137 1.84 26.10 -7.36
N GLU A 138 1.98 24.91 -7.92
CA GLU A 138 3.25 24.35 -8.36
C GLU A 138 3.61 24.90 -9.75
N THR A 139 4.86 25.32 -9.93
CA THR A 139 5.39 25.77 -11.21
C THR A 139 5.44 24.61 -12.21
N PRO A 140 4.69 24.70 -13.34
CA PRO A 140 4.51 23.57 -14.25
C PRO A 140 5.72 23.27 -15.14
N ALA A 141 6.58 24.25 -15.37
CA ALA A 141 7.74 24.19 -16.26
C ALA A 141 8.79 25.19 -15.80
N ASP A 142 10.01 25.13 -16.33
CA ASP A 142 11.00 26.17 -16.04
C ASP A 142 10.66 27.44 -16.82
N GLY A 143 10.77 28.58 -16.16
CA GLY A 143 10.43 29.87 -16.79
C GLY A 143 11.21 31.05 -16.23
N GLU A 144 11.15 32.17 -17.00
CA GLU A 144 11.65 33.46 -16.57
C GLU A 144 10.47 34.34 -16.17
N LEU A 145 10.60 35.04 -15.05
CA LEU A 145 9.56 35.90 -14.52
C LEU A 145 9.40 37.16 -15.39
N LEU A 146 8.18 37.44 -15.75
CA LEU A 146 7.75 38.70 -16.41
C LEU A 146 7.20 39.69 -15.40
N GLU A 147 6.62 39.17 -14.31
CA GLU A 147 6.03 39.93 -13.23
C GLU A 147 6.19 39.14 -11.92
N ALA A 148 6.57 39.83 -10.86
CA ALA A 148 6.69 39.25 -9.53
C ALA A 148 6.26 40.27 -8.47
N VAL A 149 5.21 39.98 -7.70
CA VAL A 149 4.69 40.82 -6.62
C VAL A 149 4.85 40.05 -5.32
N SER A 150 5.82 40.44 -4.51
CA SER A 150 6.17 39.75 -3.23
C SER A 150 6.28 38.23 -3.39
N LEU A 151 6.82 37.78 -4.51
CA LEU A 151 6.87 36.37 -4.89
C LEU A 151 7.96 35.65 -4.10
N SER A 152 7.55 34.62 -3.34
CA SER A 152 8.45 33.67 -2.65
C SER A 152 8.12 32.25 -3.09
N VAL A 153 9.16 31.49 -3.42
CA VAL A 153 9.04 30.14 -4.00
C VAL A 153 9.84 29.15 -3.17
N ASP A 154 9.27 28.01 -2.88
CA ASP A 154 9.99 26.90 -2.24
C ASP A 154 10.74 26.10 -3.30
N GLU A 155 12.08 26.19 -3.24
CA GLU A 155 13.00 25.46 -4.11
C GLU A 155 13.71 24.30 -3.41
N SER A 156 13.26 23.93 -2.20
CA SER A 156 13.91 22.90 -1.37
C SER A 156 14.06 21.55 -2.06
N SER A 157 13.17 21.23 -3.00
CA SER A 157 13.22 19.99 -3.78
C SER A 157 14.44 19.94 -4.75
N LEU A 158 14.95 21.10 -5.16
CA LEU A 158 16.07 21.20 -6.11
C LEU A 158 17.37 21.72 -5.46
N THR A 159 17.25 22.66 -4.54
CA THR A 159 18.42 23.36 -3.96
C THR A 159 18.68 22.99 -2.50
N GLY A 160 17.68 22.45 -1.81
CA GLY A 160 17.69 22.25 -0.36
C GLY A 160 17.35 23.53 0.43
N GLU A 161 17.17 24.66 -0.21
CA GLU A 161 16.79 25.94 0.40
C GLU A 161 15.25 26.09 0.45
N PRO A 162 14.66 26.27 1.63
CA PRO A 162 13.22 26.11 1.81
C PRO A 162 12.36 27.25 1.24
N VAL A 163 12.86 28.45 1.11
CA VAL A 163 12.12 29.60 0.54
C VAL A 163 13.09 30.59 -0.08
N CYS A 164 12.93 30.83 -1.39
CA CYS A 164 13.68 31.81 -2.14
C CYS A 164 12.77 32.97 -2.58
N ARG A 165 13.16 34.18 -2.26
CA ARG A 165 12.47 35.39 -2.77
C ARG A 165 12.84 35.60 -4.23
N LYS A 166 11.83 35.83 -5.07
CA LYS A 166 11.99 36.06 -6.51
C LYS A 166 11.65 37.51 -6.88
N SER A 167 12.43 38.06 -7.77
CA SER A 167 12.25 39.42 -8.26
C SER A 167 12.63 39.54 -9.73
N ILE A 168 12.03 40.49 -10.42
CA ILE A 168 12.38 40.89 -11.80
C ILE A 168 13.36 42.09 -11.84
N HIS A 169 13.61 42.72 -10.69
CA HIS A 169 14.48 43.88 -10.57
C HIS A 169 15.93 43.44 -10.32
N PRO A 170 16.90 43.85 -11.20
CA PRO A 170 18.30 43.41 -11.05
C PRO A 170 18.96 43.80 -9.72
N GLU A 171 18.47 44.88 -9.10
CA GLU A 171 18.94 45.37 -7.79
C GLU A 171 18.57 44.43 -6.60
N ASP A 172 17.56 43.58 -6.77
CA ASP A 172 17.12 42.59 -5.79
C ASP A 172 17.73 41.22 -6.04
N PHE A 173 18.61 41.06 -7.03
CA PHE A 173 19.16 39.74 -7.36
C PHE A 173 20.17 39.29 -6.29
N ASP A 174 19.98 38.09 -5.74
CA ASP A 174 20.91 37.48 -4.83
C ASP A 174 22.07 36.86 -5.62
N PRO A 175 23.31 37.37 -5.51
CA PRO A 175 24.47 36.82 -6.19
C PRO A 175 24.89 35.42 -5.70
N ASN A 176 24.39 34.99 -4.53
CA ASN A 176 24.70 33.69 -3.95
C ASN A 176 23.60 32.65 -4.19
N ALA A 177 22.47 33.04 -4.85
CA ALA A 177 21.39 32.12 -5.14
C ALA A 177 21.85 31.01 -6.10
N THR A 178 21.47 29.79 -5.84
CA THR A 178 21.79 28.62 -6.70
C THR A 178 21.23 28.77 -8.11
N PHE A 179 20.06 29.38 -8.23
CA PHE A 179 19.42 29.72 -9.49
C PHE A 179 19.09 31.23 -9.53
N ALA A 180 19.13 31.81 -10.68
CA ALA A 180 18.88 33.24 -10.85
C ALA A 180 17.54 33.67 -10.23
N THR A 181 17.53 34.82 -9.54
CA THR A 181 16.40 35.34 -8.79
C THR A 181 15.15 35.63 -9.69
N ASN A 182 15.35 35.85 -10.98
CA ASN A 182 14.29 36.06 -11.98
C ASN A 182 13.79 34.77 -12.65
N ARG A 183 14.26 33.61 -12.21
CA ARG A 183 13.81 32.29 -12.75
C ARG A 183 13.02 31.51 -11.72
N VAL A 184 12.03 30.77 -12.18
CA VAL A 184 11.27 29.77 -11.43
C VAL A 184 11.38 28.43 -12.15
N LEU A 185 11.43 27.37 -11.36
CA LEU A 185 11.77 26.04 -11.84
C LEU A 185 10.58 25.11 -11.71
N ARG A 186 10.48 24.11 -12.58
CA ARG A 186 9.45 23.08 -12.54
C ARG A 186 9.47 22.34 -11.20
N GLY A 187 8.29 22.13 -10.61
CA GLY A 187 8.14 21.39 -9.37
C GLY A 187 8.42 22.23 -8.11
N THR A 188 8.71 23.53 -8.27
CA THR A 188 8.81 24.47 -7.16
C THR A 188 7.44 25.07 -6.86
N LYS A 189 7.18 25.50 -5.63
CA LYS A 189 5.87 25.97 -5.21
C LYS A 189 5.88 27.43 -4.80
N VAL A 190 4.87 28.16 -5.26
CA VAL A 190 4.64 29.55 -4.84
C VAL A 190 4.12 29.57 -3.41
N MET A 191 4.90 30.11 -2.47
CA MET A 191 4.58 30.19 -1.04
C MET A 191 3.84 31.47 -0.68
N GLU A 192 4.29 32.60 -1.25
CA GLU A 192 3.72 33.92 -1.07
C GLU A 192 3.71 34.72 -2.35
N GLY A 193 2.78 35.67 -2.46
CA GLY A 193 2.69 36.58 -3.58
C GLY A 193 2.14 35.90 -4.84
N HIS A 194 2.34 36.58 -5.96
CA HIS A 194 1.94 36.10 -7.29
C HIS A 194 2.88 36.60 -8.36
N GLY A 195 2.88 35.96 -9.52
CA GLY A 195 3.72 36.37 -10.64
C GLY A 195 3.22 35.79 -11.96
N ARG A 196 3.89 36.20 -13.02
CA ARG A 196 3.75 35.68 -14.39
C ARG A 196 5.10 35.27 -14.91
N MET A 197 5.20 34.07 -15.46
CA MET A 197 6.43 33.62 -16.08
C MET A 197 6.25 33.29 -17.55
N ARG A 198 7.31 33.45 -18.34
CA ARG A 198 7.43 32.89 -19.67
C ARG A 198 8.17 31.56 -19.60
N VAL A 199 7.56 30.50 -20.11
CA VAL A 199 8.16 29.16 -20.12
C VAL A 199 9.39 29.13 -21.02
N THR A 200 10.51 28.67 -20.48
CA THR A 200 11.81 28.55 -21.18
C THR A 200 12.19 27.10 -21.48
N ALA A 201 11.77 26.14 -20.65
CA ALA A 201 12.01 24.73 -20.88
C ALA A 201 10.83 23.88 -20.35
N VAL A 202 10.55 22.75 -21.01
CA VAL A 202 9.47 21.81 -20.72
C VAL A 202 10.01 20.38 -20.63
N GLY A 203 9.30 19.51 -19.95
CA GLY A 203 9.60 18.06 -19.87
C GLY A 203 11.01 17.78 -19.34
N ASP A 204 11.72 16.88 -20.01
CA ASP A 204 13.08 16.44 -19.64
C ASP A 204 14.14 17.56 -19.74
N ALA A 205 13.86 18.61 -20.50
CA ALA A 205 14.75 19.75 -20.63
C ALA A 205 14.76 20.70 -19.41
N THR A 206 13.81 20.54 -18.48
CA THR A 206 13.76 21.31 -17.22
C THR A 206 14.85 20.85 -16.24
N GLU A 207 15.23 21.69 -15.27
CA GLU A 207 16.19 21.31 -14.22
C GLU A 207 15.68 20.11 -13.40
N ASN A 208 14.39 20.07 -13.11
CA ASN A 208 13.77 18.91 -12.47
C ASN A 208 13.84 17.66 -13.36
N GLY A 209 13.66 17.80 -14.68
CA GLY A 209 13.82 16.72 -15.66
C GLY A 209 15.22 16.13 -15.66
N LYS A 210 16.25 16.95 -15.62
CA LYS A 210 17.66 16.51 -15.54
C LYS A 210 17.96 15.78 -14.24
N VAL A 211 17.43 16.27 -13.11
CA VAL A 211 17.54 15.60 -11.81
C VAL A 211 16.80 14.25 -11.83
N PHE A 212 15.60 14.21 -12.43
CA PHE A 212 14.81 12.99 -12.58
C PHE A 212 15.55 11.95 -13.44
N GLU A 213 16.16 12.34 -14.55
CA GLU A 213 16.97 11.45 -15.38
C GLU A 213 18.21 10.92 -14.63
N ALA A 214 18.91 11.80 -13.88
CA ALA A 214 20.06 11.42 -13.07
C ALA A 214 19.67 10.56 -11.85
N ALA A 215 18.46 10.74 -11.30
CA ALA A 215 17.95 10.01 -10.13
C ALA A 215 17.26 8.68 -10.51
N GLN A 216 17.32 8.23 -11.76
CA GLN A 216 16.82 6.91 -12.20
C GLN A 216 17.62 5.74 -11.59
N ILE A 217 17.95 5.84 -10.31
CA ILE A 217 18.48 4.74 -9.51
C ILE A 217 17.27 3.97 -8.99
N ASP A 218 17.34 2.68 -9.23
CA ASP A 218 16.43 1.61 -8.83
C ASP A 218 15.67 1.88 -7.50
N ASN A 219 14.44 2.35 -7.61
CA ASN A 219 13.55 2.60 -6.48
C ASN A 219 12.79 1.35 -6.03
N SER A 220 13.35 0.16 -6.20
CA SER A 220 12.82 -1.05 -5.62
C SER A 220 13.06 -1.08 -4.10
N VAL A 221 12.29 -0.28 -3.37
CA VAL A 221 12.25 -0.39 -1.90
C VAL A 221 11.72 -1.76 -1.55
N ARG A 222 12.59 -2.62 -0.99
CA ARG A 222 12.20 -3.96 -0.52
C ARG A 222 11.17 -3.83 0.59
N THR A 223 10.01 -4.43 0.37
CA THR A 223 8.94 -4.43 1.38
C THR A 223 9.24 -5.42 2.50
N PRO A 224 8.70 -5.21 3.72
CA PRO A 224 8.80 -6.20 4.79
C PRO A 224 8.29 -7.59 4.37
N LEU A 225 7.28 -7.64 3.51
CA LEU A 225 6.75 -8.88 2.96
C LEU A 225 7.79 -9.57 2.06
N ASN A 226 8.46 -8.84 1.17
CA ASN A 226 9.48 -9.42 0.30
C ASN A 226 10.62 -10.03 1.11
N GLU A 227 11.09 -9.34 2.17
CA GLU A 227 12.12 -9.89 3.06
C GLU A 227 11.68 -11.19 3.76
N GLN A 228 10.41 -11.26 4.18
CA GLN A 228 9.86 -12.47 4.80
C GLN A 228 9.72 -13.61 3.80
N LEU A 229 9.35 -13.32 2.57
CA LEU A 229 9.24 -14.30 1.48
C LEU A 229 10.61 -14.81 1.04
N ASP A 230 11.63 -13.95 0.95
CA ASP A 230 13.01 -14.34 0.69
C ASP A 230 13.53 -15.30 1.78
N ARG A 231 13.25 -15.00 3.05
CA ARG A 231 13.59 -15.88 4.17
C ARG A 231 12.88 -17.23 4.09
N LEU A 232 11.59 -17.22 3.71
CA LEU A 232 10.82 -18.45 3.52
C LEU A 232 11.39 -19.26 2.35
N GLY A 233 11.68 -18.62 1.24
CA GLY A 233 12.30 -19.25 0.07
C GLY A 233 13.62 -19.92 0.43
N LEU A 234 14.51 -19.23 1.14
CA LEU A 234 15.77 -19.79 1.63
C LEU A 234 15.58 -20.98 2.57
N LEU A 235 14.60 -20.92 3.47
CA LEU A 235 14.30 -22.04 4.37
C LEU A 235 13.85 -23.28 3.58
N VAL A 236 12.90 -23.11 2.66
CA VAL A 236 12.37 -24.20 1.82
C VAL A 236 13.47 -24.79 0.97
N THR A 237 14.27 -23.96 0.31
CA THR A 237 15.40 -24.41 -0.52
C THR A 237 16.44 -25.21 0.27
N ASN A 238 16.79 -24.75 1.48
CA ASN A 238 17.73 -25.48 2.31
C ASN A 238 17.19 -26.86 2.77
N VAL A 239 15.90 -26.92 3.11
CA VAL A 239 15.23 -28.19 3.47
C VAL A 239 15.22 -29.14 2.27
N SER A 240 14.96 -28.63 1.08
CA SER A 240 14.95 -29.41 -0.18
C SER A 240 16.31 -30.01 -0.50
N TYR A 241 17.37 -29.23 -0.36
CA TYR A 241 18.73 -29.76 -0.55
C TYR A 241 19.09 -30.86 0.45
N VAL A 242 18.63 -30.74 1.71
CA VAL A 242 18.84 -31.80 2.69
C VAL A 242 18.11 -33.09 2.28
N PHE A 243 16.84 -32.98 1.85
CA PHE A 243 16.08 -34.13 1.38
C PHE A 243 16.66 -34.74 0.09
N ALA A 244 17.08 -33.93 -0.87
CA ALA A 244 17.74 -34.41 -2.07
C ALA A 244 19.03 -35.18 -1.73
N ALA A 245 19.84 -34.66 -0.83
CA ALA A 245 21.03 -35.36 -0.36
C ALA A 245 20.69 -36.68 0.35
N LEU A 246 19.62 -36.71 1.15
CA LEU A 246 19.15 -37.95 1.80
C LEU A 246 18.70 -38.98 0.76
N ILE A 247 18.02 -38.59 -0.31
CA ILE A 247 17.63 -39.50 -1.39
C ILE A 247 18.88 -40.09 -2.06
N ILE A 248 19.80 -39.22 -2.49
CA ILE A 248 21.02 -39.68 -3.19
C ILE A 248 21.79 -40.67 -2.32
N VAL A 249 22.04 -40.27 -1.06
CA VAL A 249 22.80 -41.10 -0.12
C VAL A 249 22.03 -42.37 0.23
N GLY A 250 20.75 -42.28 0.53
CA GLY A 250 19.92 -43.43 0.93
C GLY A 250 19.82 -44.47 -0.19
N ARG A 251 19.58 -44.04 -1.44
CA ARG A 251 19.50 -44.96 -2.60
C ARG A 251 20.83 -45.61 -2.92
N LEU A 252 21.93 -44.87 -2.83
CA LEU A 252 23.27 -45.45 -3.01
C LEU A 252 23.58 -46.51 -1.94
N ILE A 253 23.16 -46.26 -0.70
CA ILE A 253 23.29 -47.21 0.41
C ILE A 253 22.51 -48.50 0.11
N VAL A 254 21.30 -48.38 -0.39
CA VAL A 254 20.44 -49.52 -0.74
C VAL A 254 21.05 -50.29 -1.95
N PHE A 255 21.50 -49.62 -2.97
CA PHE A 255 22.09 -50.23 -4.17
C PHE A 255 23.29 -51.10 -3.86
N PHE A 256 24.13 -50.67 -2.95
CA PHE A 256 25.32 -51.40 -2.55
C PHE A 256 25.13 -52.40 -1.39
N ASP A 257 23.91 -52.50 -0.87
CA ASP A 257 23.58 -53.33 0.33
C ASP A 257 24.46 -52.97 1.55
N TRP A 258 24.79 -51.71 1.67
CA TRP A 258 25.63 -51.18 2.76
C TRP A 258 24.89 -50.87 4.03
N ALA A 259 23.63 -51.17 4.10
CA ALA A 259 22.80 -50.82 5.28
C ALA A 259 23.46 -51.22 6.62
N PRO A 260 24.02 -52.42 6.80
CA PRO A 260 24.68 -52.77 8.03
C PRO A 260 25.91 -51.90 8.34
N VAL A 261 26.74 -51.62 7.35
CA VAL A 261 27.97 -50.81 7.47
C VAL A 261 27.66 -49.34 7.74
N VAL A 262 26.63 -48.84 7.09
CA VAL A 262 26.20 -47.43 7.28
C VAL A 262 25.65 -47.21 8.68
N TRP A 263 24.80 -48.09 9.15
CA TRP A 263 24.20 -47.96 10.51
C TRP A 263 25.23 -48.13 11.62
N THR A 264 26.19 -49.02 11.46
CA THR A 264 27.17 -49.37 12.50
C THR A 264 28.42 -48.45 12.45
N LEU A 265 28.83 -47.95 11.32
CA LEU A 265 30.07 -47.14 11.18
C LEU A 265 29.85 -45.75 10.62
N ALA A 266 29.25 -45.64 9.44
CA ALA A 266 29.23 -44.38 8.70
C ALA A 266 28.33 -43.33 9.35
N LEU A 267 27.12 -43.73 9.75
CA LEU A 267 26.15 -42.82 10.39
C LEU A 267 26.61 -42.28 11.76
N PRO A 268 27.07 -43.13 12.69
CA PRO A 268 27.59 -42.67 13.96
C PRO A 268 28.80 -41.74 13.82
N THR A 269 29.70 -42.04 12.86
CA THR A 269 30.88 -41.23 12.62
C THR A 269 30.53 -39.86 12.00
N ALA A 270 29.58 -39.84 11.06
CA ALA A 270 29.05 -38.59 10.49
C ALA A 270 28.31 -37.74 11.54
N LEU A 271 27.54 -38.38 12.42
CA LEU A 271 26.85 -37.69 13.52
C LEU A 271 27.86 -37.12 14.52
N PHE A 272 28.89 -37.85 14.86
CA PHE A 272 29.98 -37.35 15.69
C PHE A 272 30.67 -36.16 15.06
N PHE A 273 31.03 -36.25 13.77
CA PHE A 273 31.65 -35.16 13.02
C PHE A 273 30.74 -33.92 12.95
N TYR A 274 29.42 -34.14 12.73
CA TYR A 274 28.43 -33.05 12.77
C TYR A 274 28.39 -32.37 14.15
N LEU A 275 28.37 -33.14 15.24
CA LEU A 275 28.39 -32.58 16.59
C LEU A 275 29.67 -31.77 16.88
N VAL A 276 30.81 -32.24 16.39
CA VAL A 276 32.08 -31.50 16.47
C VAL A 276 31.99 -30.16 15.69
N ILE A 277 31.46 -30.18 14.48
CA ILE A 277 31.29 -28.97 13.65
C ILE A 277 30.29 -28.00 14.31
N CYS A 278 29.23 -28.53 14.95
CA CYS A 278 28.25 -27.68 15.65
C CYS A 278 28.88 -26.88 16.79
N ARG A 279 30.01 -27.34 17.37
CA ARG A 279 30.75 -26.64 18.43
C ARG A 279 31.44 -25.36 17.91
N PHE A 280 31.70 -25.25 16.63
CA PHE A 280 32.26 -24.04 16.03
C PHE A 280 31.18 -22.97 15.85
N LYS A 281 30.97 -22.13 16.88
CA LYS A 281 29.96 -21.07 16.92
C LYS A 281 30.05 -20.05 15.75
N ARG A 282 31.23 -19.91 15.12
CA ARG A 282 31.54 -18.93 14.10
C ARG A 282 31.09 -19.31 12.69
N TRP A 283 30.74 -20.58 12.46
CA TRP A 283 30.35 -21.08 11.16
C TRP A 283 28.83 -21.00 10.96
N ARG A 284 28.41 -20.52 9.79
CA ARG A 284 27.01 -20.50 9.40
C ARG A 284 26.47 -21.93 9.37
N TRP A 285 25.18 -22.08 9.71
CA TRP A 285 24.52 -23.39 9.74
C TRP A 285 24.61 -24.14 8.39
N THR A 286 24.46 -23.41 7.27
CA THR A 286 24.62 -23.92 5.91
C THR A 286 26.00 -24.55 5.68
N PHE A 287 27.07 -23.88 6.12
CA PHE A 287 28.43 -24.41 5.99
C PHE A 287 28.62 -25.68 6.83
N LYS A 288 28.03 -25.72 8.02
CA LYS A 288 28.06 -26.91 8.89
C LYS A 288 27.37 -28.10 8.25
N ALA A 289 26.18 -27.87 7.66
CA ALA A 289 25.42 -28.88 6.95
C ALA A 289 26.20 -29.39 5.72
N VAL A 290 26.71 -28.48 4.89
CA VAL A 290 27.50 -28.84 3.70
C VAL A 290 28.75 -29.63 4.08
N ALA A 291 29.51 -29.18 5.07
CA ALA A 291 30.70 -29.89 5.51
C ALA A 291 30.41 -31.29 6.06
N SER A 292 29.34 -31.43 6.85
CA SER A 292 28.90 -32.72 7.38
C SER A 292 28.43 -33.67 6.27
N THR A 293 27.66 -33.16 5.31
CA THR A 293 27.18 -33.93 4.16
C THR A 293 28.35 -34.35 3.25
N SER A 294 29.29 -33.42 2.98
CA SER A 294 30.47 -33.70 2.20
C SER A 294 31.34 -34.78 2.85
N TYR A 295 31.52 -34.73 4.20
CA TYR A 295 32.23 -35.75 4.94
C TYR A 295 31.57 -37.12 4.80
N PHE A 296 30.24 -37.17 4.97
CA PHE A 296 29.48 -38.44 4.82
C PHE A 296 29.58 -39.03 3.41
N LEU A 297 29.45 -38.17 2.39
CA LEU A 297 29.64 -38.57 0.98
C LEU A 297 31.04 -39.07 0.70
N LEU A 298 32.06 -38.42 1.27
CA LEU A 298 33.46 -38.84 1.13
C LEU A 298 33.71 -40.18 1.80
N LEU A 299 33.10 -40.42 2.98
CA LEU A 299 33.15 -41.69 3.70
C LEU A 299 32.49 -42.79 2.88
N LEU A 300 31.34 -42.54 2.28
CA LEU A 300 30.65 -43.47 1.39
C LEU A 300 31.44 -43.72 0.13
N ALA A 301 32.05 -42.69 -0.45
CA ALA A 301 32.94 -42.88 -1.63
C ALA A 301 34.17 -43.72 -1.32
N MET A 302 34.77 -43.58 -0.12
CA MET A 302 35.84 -44.45 0.36
C MET A 302 35.38 -45.92 0.52
N ILE A 303 34.23 -46.14 1.15
CA ILE A 303 33.67 -47.50 1.32
C ILE A 303 33.38 -48.09 -0.08
N TYR A 304 32.82 -47.29 -0.95
CA TYR A 304 32.59 -47.65 -2.37
C TYR A 304 33.85 -48.05 -3.11
N TYR A 305 34.91 -47.20 -3.04
CA TYR A 305 36.21 -47.51 -3.67
C TYR A 305 36.82 -48.80 -3.12
N PHE A 306 36.69 -49.07 -1.85
CA PHE A 306 37.13 -50.35 -1.25
C PHE A 306 36.32 -51.55 -1.74
N HIS A 307 35.01 -51.38 -1.93
CA HIS A 307 34.13 -52.45 -2.44
C HIS A 307 34.42 -52.74 -3.93
N LEU A 308 34.63 -51.69 -4.72
CA LEU A 308 35.00 -51.82 -6.16
C LEU A 308 36.38 -52.45 -6.35
N SER A 309 37.32 -52.19 -5.46
CA SER A 309 38.68 -52.79 -5.56
C SER A 309 38.64 -54.30 -5.25
N LEU A 310 37.53 -54.80 -4.69
CA LEU A 310 37.32 -56.22 -4.30
C LEU A 310 36.38 -57.00 -5.25
N GLY A 311 35.66 -56.35 -6.17
CA GLY A 311 34.66 -56.98 -7.03
C GLY A 311 34.55 -56.34 -8.43
N GLY A 312 34.63 -57.12 -9.48
CA GLY A 312 34.87 -56.79 -10.83
C GLY A 312 33.96 -55.82 -11.58
N ALA A 313 34.35 -55.52 -12.83
CA ALA A 313 33.88 -54.44 -13.72
C ALA A 313 32.47 -54.61 -14.34
N GLU A 314 31.71 -55.60 -14.00
CA GLU A 314 30.38 -55.88 -14.61
C GLU A 314 29.23 -55.02 -14.12
N GLN A 315 29.40 -54.13 -13.11
CA GLN A 315 28.34 -53.36 -12.49
C GLN A 315 28.32 -51.86 -12.92
N TRP A 316 29.11 -51.42 -13.86
CA TRP A 316 29.20 -50.01 -14.18
C TRP A 316 27.95 -49.45 -14.87
N ASP A 317 27.36 -50.19 -15.79
CA ASP A 317 26.17 -49.73 -16.53
C ASP A 317 24.95 -49.63 -15.62
N ASP A 318 24.78 -50.63 -14.73
CA ASP A 318 23.71 -50.59 -13.72
C ASP A 318 23.90 -49.46 -12.74
N LEU A 319 25.12 -49.23 -12.29
CA LEU A 319 25.43 -48.13 -11.36
C LEU A 319 25.18 -46.75 -12.01
N VAL A 320 25.59 -46.55 -13.26
CA VAL A 320 25.36 -45.29 -13.98
C VAL A 320 23.87 -45.03 -14.12
N THR A 321 23.10 -46.02 -14.59
CA THR A 321 21.66 -45.91 -14.75
C THR A 321 20.95 -45.64 -13.42
N TYR A 322 21.33 -46.39 -12.36
CA TYR A 322 20.75 -46.20 -11.03
C TYR A 322 21.08 -44.84 -10.43
N THR A 323 22.33 -44.35 -10.62
CA THR A 323 22.76 -43.03 -10.13
C THR A 323 22.06 -41.91 -10.88
N LEU A 324 21.90 -42.03 -12.20
CA LEU A 324 21.18 -41.05 -13.02
C LEU A 324 19.70 -40.96 -12.61
N ASN A 325 19.05 -42.12 -12.44
CA ASN A 325 17.66 -42.16 -11.97
C ASN A 325 17.53 -41.57 -10.55
N THR A 326 18.48 -41.87 -9.67
CA THR A 326 18.51 -41.30 -8.32
C THR A 326 18.67 -39.79 -8.35
N LEU A 327 19.51 -39.25 -9.22
CA LEU A 327 19.72 -37.83 -9.40
C LEU A 327 18.44 -37.15 -9.95
N MET A 328 17.74 -37.82 -10.89
CA MET A 328 16.45 -37.34 -11.39
C MET A 328 15.38 -37.24 -10.27
N ILE A 329 15.30 -38.26 -9.43
CA ILE A 329 14.36 -38.23 -8.27
C ILE A 329 14.74 -37.10 -7.31
N ALA A 330 16.03 -36.90 -7.02
CA ALA A 330 16.50 -35.82 -6.17
C ALA A 330 16.18 -34.43 -6.76
N VAL A 331 16.35 -34.27 -8.06
CA VAL A 331 15.96 -33.05 -8.78
C VAL A 331 14.45 -32.86 -8.75
N THR A 332 13.67 -33.90 -8.99
CA THR A 332 12.20 -33.86 -8.88
C THR A 332 11.79 -33.36 -7.49
N LEU A 333 12.41 -33.83 -6.43
CA LEU A 333 12.10 -33.38 -5.07
C LEU A 333 12.44 -31.90 -4.87
N ILE A 334 13.55 -31.39 -5.41
CA ILE A 334 13.88 -29.96 -5.35
C ILE A 334 12.81 -29.15 -6.06
N VAL A 335 12.41 -29.56 -7.27
CA VAL A 335 11.35 -28.90 -8.06
C VAL A 335 10.02 -28.85 -7.31
N VAL A 336 9.63 -29.99 -6.73
CA VAL A 336 8.38 -30.13 -5.97
C VAL A 336 8.33 -29.21 -4.76
N SER A 337 9.47 -29.01 -4.11
CA SER A 337 9.51 -28.26 -2.83
C SER A 337 9.48 -26.75 -3.02
N VAL A 338 9.81 -26.24 -4.19
CA VAL A 338 9.96 -24.81 -4.43
C VAL A 338 8.61 -24.18 -4.76
N PRO A 339 8.19 -23.12 -4.02
CA PRO A 339 6.93 -22.43 -4.27
C PRO A 339 7.03 -21.44 -5.44
N GLU A 340 7.04 -21.90 -6.68
CA GLU A 340 7.17 -21.06 -7.88
C GLU A 340 6.04 -20.04 -8.07
N GLY A 341 4.83 -20.37 -7.62
CA GLY A 341 3.66 -19.47 -7.69
C GLY A 341 3.68 -18.28 -6.74
N LEU A 342 4.62 -18.22 -5.80
CA LEU A 342 4.61 -17.26 -4.72
C LEU A 342 4.84 -15.79 -5.16
N PRO A 343 5.87 -15.46 -5.97
CA PRO A 343 6.06 -14.07 -6.42
C PRO A 343 4.87 -13.55 -7.21
N MET A 344 4.30 -14.42 -8.05
CA MET A 344 3.13 -14.09 -8.85
C MET A 344 1.87 -13.92 -7.97
N ALA A 345 1.67 -14.78 -6.97
CA ALA A 345 0.56 -14.64 -6.02
C ALA A 345 0.57 -13.29 -5.32
N VAL A 346 1.76 -12.82 -4.93
CA VAL A 346 1.96 -11.51 -4.29
C VAL A 346 1.65 -10.38 -5.26
N ALA A 347 2.22 -10.42 -6.48
CA ALA A 347 1.98 -9.39 -7.50
C ALA A 347 0.50 -9.27 -7.85
N LEU A 348 -0.18 -10.40 -8.07
CA LEU A 348 -1.63 -10.43 -8.34
C LEU A 348 -2.44 -9.92 -7.15
N SER A 349 -2.10 -10.33 -5.93
CA SER A 349 -2.80 -9.88 -4.72
C SER A 349 -2.67 -8.37 -4.54
N LEU A 350 -1.49 -7.80 -4.80
CA LEU A 350 -1.25 -6.36 -4.76
C LEU A 350 -2.07 -5.64 -5.84
N ALA A 351 -2.02 -6.11 -7.10
CA ALA A 351 -2.78 -5.52 -8.19
C ALA A 351 -4.30 -5.53 -7.94
N TYR A 352 -4.84 -6.64 -7.44
CA TYR A 352 -6.24 -6.75 -7.04
C TYR A 352 -6.61 -5.80 -5.90
N SER A 353 -5.74 -5.69 -4.90
CA SER A 353 -5.96 -4.81 -3.75
C SER A 353 -5.95 -3.35 -4.15
N MET A 354 -4.99 -2.92 -4.99
CA MET A 354 -4.93 -1.55 -5.53
C MET A 354 -6.22 -1.18 -6.26
N ARG A 355 -6.67 -2.02 -7.19
CA ARG A 355 -7.89 -1.78 -7.96
C ARG A 355 -9.13 -1.66 -7.07
N ARG A 356 -9.18 -2.39 -5.97
CA ARG A 356 -10.28 -2.33 -5.01
C ARG A 356 -10.14 -1.17 -4.04
N MET A 357 -8.92 -0.81 -3.63
CA MET A 357 -8.65 0.38 -2.84
C MET A 357 -9.10 1.64 -3.56
N LEU A 358 -8.87 1.73 -4.88
CA LEU A 358 -9.38 2.83 -5.69
C LEU A 358 -10.91 2.94 -5.62
N LYS A 359 -11.63 1.82 -5.66
CA LYS A 359 -13.11 1.81 -5.52
C LYS A 359 -13.59 2.25 -4.13
N THR A 360 -12.70 2.32 -3.16
CA THR A 360 -12.94 2.83 -1.81
C THR A 360 -12.24 4.16 -1.57
N ASN A 361 -12.04 4.94 -2.63
CA ASN A 361 -11.45 6.28 -2.64
C ASN A 361 -9.99 6.35 -2.17
N ASN A 362 -9.24 5.26 -2.33
CA ASN A 362 -7.82 5.20 -2.02
C ASN A 362 -7.02 4.98 -3.30
N LEU A 363 -6.42 6.03 -3.85
CA LEU A 363 -5.53 5.95 -5.00
C LEU A 363 -4.13 5.58 -4.53
N VAL A 364 -3.72 4.37 -4.82
CA VAL A 364 -2.38 3.88 -4.48
C VAL A 364 -1.38 4.36 -5.52
N ARG A 365 -0.40 5.14 -5.10
CA ARG A 365 0.68 5.68 -5.95
C ARG A 365 1.91 4.78 -5.93
N LYS A 366 2.16 4.06 -4.83
CA LYS A 366 3.25 3.08 -4.73
C LYS A 366 2.72 1.74 -4.27
N MET A 367 3.03 0.68 -5.01
CA MET A 367 2.45 -0.65 -4.83
C MET A 367 2.68 -1.24 -3.43
N HIS A 368 3.85 -1.02 -2.84
CA HIS A 368 4.20 -1.52 -1.51
C HIS A 368 3.36 -0.92 -0.38
N ALA A 369 2.80 0.27 -0.58
CA ALA A 369 1.97 0.93 0.42
C ALA A 369 0.71 0.13 0.77
N CYS A 370 0.16 -0.66 -0.16
CA CYS A 370 -0.99 -1.53 0.11
C CYS A 370 -0.71 -2.53 1.24
N GLU A 371 0.45 -3.14 1.22
CA GLU A 371 0.85 -4.13 2.22
C GLU A 371 1.23 -3.45 3.53
N THR A 372 2.05 -2.40 3.44
CA THR A 372 2.55 -1.68 4.61
C THR A 372 1.41 -1.04 5.40
N MET A 373 0.37 -0.55 4.71
CA MET A 373 -0.83 0.00 5.36
C MET A 373 -1.53 -1.02 6.25
N GLY A 374 -1.52 -2.30 5.88
CA GLY A 374 -2.05 -3.39 6.69
C GLY A 374 -1.27 -3.65 7.99
N ALA A 375 0.00 -3.29 8.02
CA ALA A 375 0.88 -3.43 9.18
C ALA A 375 0.91 -2.19 10.08
N THR A 376 0.21 -1.11 9.71
CA THR A 376 0.23 0.17 10.43
C THR A 376 -0.16 0.00 11.89
N THR A 377 0.70 0.52 12.78
CA THR A 377 0.49 0.53 14.24
C THR A 377 0.15 1.92 14.75
N VAL A 378 0.60 2.97 14.05
CA VAL A 378 0.37 4.38 14.43
C VAL A 378 -0.04 5.16 13.20
N ILE A 379 -1.09 5.99 13.34
CA ILE A 379 -1.48 7.00 12.34
C ILE A 379 -1.26 8.37 12.96
N CYS A 380 -0.33 9.14 12.41
CA CYS A 380 -0.13 10.55 12.72
C CYS A 380 -0.97 11.38 11.75
N THR A 381 -1.95 12.09 12.27
CA THR A 381 -2.90 12.82 11.43
C THR A 381 -2.81 14.32 11.67
N ASP A 382 -2.88 15.09 10.59
CA ASP A 382 -3.16 16.52 10.71
C ASP A 382 -4.62 16.74 11.12
N LYS A 383 -4.90 17.88 11.71
CA LYS A 383 -6.25 18.29 12.06
C LYS A 383 -6.99 18.80 10.83
N THR A 384 -6.42 19.84 10.18
CA THR A 384 -7.09 20.64 9.15
C THR A 384 -7.21 19.81 7.87
N GLY A 385 -8.37 19.86 7.22
CA GLY A 385 -8.61 19.15 5.97
C GLY A 385 -8.74 17.63 6.11
N THR A 386 -8.21 17.03 7.17
CA THR A 386 -8.26 15.58 7.42
C THR A 386 -9.35 15.21 8.44
N LEU A 387 -9.24 15.73 9.67
CA LEU A 387 -10.24 15.50 10.73
C LEU A 387 -11.40 16.48 10.64
N THR A 388 -11.13 17.68 10.14
CA THR A 388 -12.11 18.75 9.95
C THR A 388 -12.38 18.99 8.47
N GLN A 389 -13.43 19.76 8.17
CA GLN A 389 -13.88 20.02 6.82
C GLN A 389 -12.98 21.00 6.04
N ASN A 390 -12.05 21.69 6.71
CA ASN A 390 -11.29 22.84 6.20
C ASN A 390 -12.20 23.95 5.65
N LYS A 391 -13.38 24.09 6.25
CA LYS A 391 -14.38 25.11 5.91
C LYS A 391 -14.81 25.81 7.18
N MET A 392 -14.37 27.05 7.32
CA MET A 392 -14.84 27.87 8.44
C MET A 392 -16.34 28.12 8.30
N GLN A 393 -17.07 27.88 9.38
CA GLN A 393 -18.52 28.06 9.45
C GLN A 393 -18.90 28.78 10.74
N VAL A 394 -19.96 29.59 10.67
CA VAL A 394 -20.57 30.18 11.87
C VAL A 394 -21.23 29.06 12.66
N TYR A 395 -20.72 28.82 13.85
CA TYR A 395 -21.28 27.84 14.79
C TYR A 395 -22.49 28.41 15.51
N GLU A 396 -22.34 29.61 16.05
CA GLU A 396 -23.39 30.32 16.76
C GLU A 396 -23.21 31.84 16.59
N SER A 397 -24.33 32.55 16.49
CA SER A 397 -24.37 34.02 16.44
C SER A 397 -25.28 34.52 17.51
N ARG A 398 -24.83 35.51 18.25
CA ARG A 398 -25.61 36.19 19.30
C ARG A 398 -25.57 37.69 19.06
N PHE A 399 -26.66 38.21 18.47
CA PHE A 399 -26.84 39.63 18.23
C PHE A 399 -27.89 40.16 19.18
N PHE A 400 -27.67 41.39 19.67
CA PHE A 400 -28.42 42.01 20.70
C PHE A 400 -29.31 43.12 20.12
N GLY A 401 -30.50 43.34 20.72
CA GLY A 401 -31.38 44.43 20.32
C GLY A 401 -31.99 44.33 18.93
N MET A 402 -31.88 43.17 18.26
CA MET A 402 -32.54 42.98 16.99
C MET A 402 -34.04 42.79 17.15
N PRO A 403 -34.88 43.52 16.37
CA PRO A 403 -36.28 43.19 16.26
C PRO A 403 -36.39 41.74 15.69
N SER A 404 -37.17 40.90 16.32
CA SER A 404 -37.36 39.52 15.92
C SER A 404 -37.77 39.40 14.45
N GLY A 405 -36.86 38.92 13.56
CA GLY A 405 -37.22 38.38 12.27
C GLY A 405 -36.59 38.95 11.00
N CYS A 406 -35.83 40.02 11.00
CA CYS A 406 -35.28 40.59 9.76
C CYS A 406 -33.80 40.96 9.85
N LEU A 407 -32.91 39.97 9.64
CA LEU A 407 -31.49 40.22 9.47
C LEU A 407 -31.21 41.10 8.23
N ARG A 408 -32.08 41.05 7.23
CA ARG A 408 -31.92 41.73 5.93
C ARG A 408 -31.89 43.25 6.05
N ASP A 409 -32.58 43.79 7.06
CA ASP A 409 -32.67 45.23 7.28
C ASP A 409 -31.84 45.70 8.51
N ASP A 410 -30.96 44.85 9.03
CA ASP A 410 -30.17 45.12 10.22
C ASP A 410 -28.78 45.67 9.88
N ALA A 411 -28.26 46.55 10.73
CA ALA A 411 -26.92 47.12 10.68
C ALA A 411 -25.84 46.06 10.72
N VAL A 412 -26.09 44.93 11.37
CA VAL A 412 -25.14 43.79 11.44
C VAL A 412 -24.92 43.16 10.06
N ALA A 413 -25.99 42.94 9.29
CA ALA A 413 -25.86 42.35 7.95
C ALA A 413 -25.11 43.27 7.00
N GLU A 414 -25.43 44.57 6.99
CA GLU A 414 -24.70 45.57 6.21
C GLU A 414 -23.22 45.63 6.63
N GLY A 415 -22.95 45.70 7.95
CA GLY A 415 -21.60 45.72 8.48
C GLY A 415 -20.78 44.48 8.14
N MET A 416 -21.38 43.28 8.16
CA MET A 416 -20.71 42.05 7.71
C MET A 416 -20.39 42.06 6.22
N ALA A 417 -21.32 42.56 5.41
CA ALA A 417 -21.14 42.61 3.94
C ALA A 417 -20.06 43.62 3.55
N VAL A 418 -20.12 44.88 4.08
CA VAL A 418 -19.25 45.97 3.63
C VAL A 418 -17.88 46.00 4.31
N ASN A 419 -17.81 45.58 5.60
CA ASN A 419 -16.57 45.52 6.35
C ASN A 419 -15.92 44.14 6.18
N SER A 420 -15.62 43.74 4.93
CA SER A 420 -15.05 42.45 4.60
C SER A 420 -14.29 42.49 3.30
N THR A 421 -13.10 41.87 3.27
CA THR A 421 -12.25 41.69 2.08
C THR A 421 -12.52 40.40 1.31
N ALA A 422 -13.28 39.46 1.90
CA ALA A 422 -13.65 38.22 1.26
C ALA A 422 -14.78 38.36 0.25
N SER A 423 -14.90 37.43 -0.66
CA SER A 423 -16.02 37.28 -1.59
C SER A 423 -16.39 35.80 -1.76
N LEU A 424 -17.56 35.53 -2.34
CA LEU A 424 -18.01 34.19 -2.66
C LEU A 424 -18.05 33.97 -4.17
N ASP A 425 -17.51 32.86 -4.62
CA ASP A 425 -17.69 32.38 -5.97
C ASP A 425 -18.91 31.45 -6.03
N PHE A 426 -19.87 31.81 -6.89
CA PHE A 426 -21.11 31.06 -7.13
C PHE A 426 -21.07 30.25 -8.43
N SER A 427 -19.88 29.89 -8.93
CA SER A 427 -19.74 29.00 -10.11
C SER A 427 -20.52 27.70 -9.91
N ASP A 428 -20.55 27.16 -8.67
CA ASP A 428 -21.51 26.16 -8.25
C ASP A 428 -22.49 26.77 -7.24
N PRO A 429 -23.74 27.06 -7.63
CA PRO A 429 -24.74 27.65 -6.74
C PRO A 429 -25.09 26.81 -5.50
N LYS A 430 -24.81 25.49 -5.56
CA LYS A 430 -25.08 24.57 -4.43
C LYS A 430 -23.96 24.53 -3.40
N SER A 431 -22.76 24.97 -3.79
CA SER A 431 -21.58 24.94 -2.94
C SER A 431 -20.69 26.16 -3.21
N PRO A 432 -21.11 27.38 -2.81
CA PRO A 432 -20.32 28.59 -3.02
C PRO A 432 -18.94 28.44 -2.38
N GLN A 433 -17.89 28.87 -3.08
CA GLN A 433 -16.51 28.83 -2.60
C GLN A 433 -16.11 30.20 -2.04
N VAL A 434 -15.36 30.18 -0.94
CA VAL A 434 -14.84 31.41 -0.33
C VAL A 434 -13.58 31.84 -1.05
N LEU A 435 -13.55 33.09 -1.51
CA LEU A 435 -12.37 33.77 -2.05
C LEU A 435 -11.89 34.79 -1.01
N GLY A 436 -10.64 34.71 -0.61
CA GLY A 436 -10.05 35.59 0.39
C GLY A 436 -10.02 35.00 1.80
N ASN A 437 -10.17 35.82 2.83
CA ASN A 437 -10.05 35.39 4.24
C ASN A 437 -11.14 34.38 4.64
N PRO A 438 -10.77 33.16 5.09
CA PRO A 438 -11.77 32.12 5.43
C PRO A 438 -12.73 32.51 6.57
N THR A 439 -12.26 33.30 7.55
CA THR A 439 -13.09 33.75 8.66
C THR A 439 -14.17 34.75 8.21
N GLU A 440 -13.80 35.64 7.31
CA GLU A 440 -14.74 36.60 6.68
C GLU A 440 -15.69 35.89 5.72
N GLY A 441 -15.15 34.93 4.93
CA GLY A 441 -15.97 34.10 4.05
C GLY A 441 -17.03 33.30 4.79
N ALA A 442 -16.73 32.82 6.00
CA ALA A 442 -17.72 32.15 6.85
C ALA A 442 -18.91 33.04 7.21
N LEU A 443 -18.67 34.34 7.44
CA LEU A 443 -19.74 35.32 7.68
C LEU A 443 -20.58 35.53 6.42
N LEU A 444 -19.96 35.64 5.25
CA LEU A 444 -20.68 35.83 3.99
C LEU A 444 -21.51 34.61 3.61
N LEU A 445 -20.97 33.40 3.81
CA LEU A 445 -21.73 32.15 3.64
C LEU A 445 -22.91 32.06 4.61
N TRP A 446 -22.71 32.51 5.84
CA TRP A 446 -23.81 32.55 6.83
C TRP A 446 -24.90 33.55 6.42
N LEU A 447 -24.54 34.75 5.91
CA LEU A 447 -25.50 35.72 5.38
C LEU A 447 -26.32 35.12 4.21
N ASP A 448 -25.66 34.44 3.28
CA ASP A 448 -26.29 33.76 2.16
C ASP A 448 -27.29 32.70 2.63
N GLN A 449 -26.90 31.86 3.60
CA GLN A 449 -27.78 30.86 4.24
C GLN A 449 -29.00 31.51 4.94
N GLN A 450 -28.86 32.73 5.45
CA GLN A 450 -30.00 33.51 6.03
C GLN A 450 -30.84 34.23 4.95
N GLY A 451 -30.51 33.99 3.65
CA GLY A 451 -31.21 34.60 2.53
C GLY A 451 -30.87 36.07 2.30
N VAL A 452 -29.72 36.51 2.77
CA VAL A 452 -29.21 37.88 2.58
C VAL A 452 -28.14 37.91 1.52
N ASP A 453 -28.40 38.52 0.34
CA ASP A 453 -27.39 38.71 -0.70
C ASP A 453 -26.43 39.85 -0.30
N TYR A 454 -25.25 39.47 0.17
CA TYR A 454 -24.23 40.43 0.60
C TYR A 454 -23.76 41.36 -0.54
N ARG A 455 -23.86 40.94 -1.82
CA ARG A 455 -23.46 41.74 -2.98
C ARG A 455 -24.35 42.94 -3.14
N GLN A 456 -25.67 42.77 -3.02
CA GLN A 456 -26.62 43.86 -3.05
C GLN A 456 -26.34 44.90 -1.96
N LEU A 457 -26.02 44.45 -0.73
CA LEU A 457 -25.66 45.32 0.37
C LEU A 457 -24.35 46.07 0.10
N ARG A 458 -23.37 45.41 -0.46
CA ARG A 458 -22.07 45.98 -0.81
C ARG A 458 -22.16 46.98 -1.96
N GLU A 459 -22.95 46.70 -2.99
CA GLU A 459 -23.17 47.58 -4.13
C GLU A 459 -23.99 48.84 -3.76
N ALA A 460 -24.92 48.69 -2.86
CA ALA A 460 -25.77 49.77 -2.42
C ALA A 460 -25.05 50.78 -1.48
N ALA A 461 -24.04 50.32 -0.72
CA ALA A 461 -23.31 51.15 0.23
C ALA A 461 -22.08 51.78 -0.41
N SER A 462 -21.87 53.10 -0.22
CA SER A 462 -20.65 53.78 -0.67
C SER A 462 -19.64 53.80 0.48
N ILE A 463 -18.45 53.24 0.23
CA ILE A 463 -17.37 53.23 1.24
C ILE A 463 -16.67 54.60 1.19
N ASP A 464 -16.64 55.29 2.30
CA ASP A 464 -15.95 56.56 2.48
C ASP A 464 -14.51 56.38 3.00
N GLU A 465 -14.32 55.50 4.00
CA GLU A 465 -13.04 55.23 4.68
C GLU A 465 -12.93 53.76 5.01
N GLU A 466 -11.74 53.18 4.89
CA GLU A 466 -11.48 51.80 5.30
C GLU A 466 -10.21 51.69 6.14
N LEU A 467 -10.29 50.98 7.26
CA LEU A 467 -9.16 50.61 8.10
C LEU A 467 -9.00 49.10 8.06
N PRO A 468 -8.03 48.55 7.27
CA PRO A 468 -7.82 47.11 7.15
C PRO A 468 -7.46 46.43 8.47
N PHE A 469 -7.70 45.15 8.57
CA PHE A 469 -7.32 44.39 9.76
C PHE A 469 -5.79 44.41 9.98
N SER A 470 -5.40 44.54 11.22
CA SER A 470 -3.99 44.34 11.62
C SER A 470 -3.90 43.46 12.87
N THR A 471 -2.85 42.66 12.95
CA THR A 471 -2.57 41.77 14.09
C THR A 471 -2.28 42.51 15.38
N GLU A 472 -1.86 43.78 15.29
CA GLU A 472 -1.63 44.65 16.45
C GLU A 472 -2.93 45.19 17.02
N ARG A 473 -3.80 45.68 16.13
CA ARG A 473 -5.08 46.26 16.51
C ARG A 473 -6.15 45.21 16.78
N LYS A 474 -6.09 44.07 16.10
CA LYS A 474 -7.04 42.97 16.15
C LYS A 474 -8.46 43.34 15.76
N TYR A 475 -8.67 44.42 15.03
CA TYR A 475 -9.94 44.81 14.46
C TYR A 475 -9.78 45.46 13.07
N MET A 476 -10.88 45.47 12.32
CA MET A 476 -11.08 46.15 11.05
C MET A 476 -12.26 47.11 11.18
N ALA A 477 -12.20 48.25 10.50
CA ALA A 477 -13.27 49.22 10.53
C ALA A 477 -13.52 49.79 9.15
N THR A 478 -14.79 50.11 8.83
CA THR A 478 -15.18 50.68 7.56
C THR A 478 -16.27 51.74 7.78
N VAL A 479 -16.09 52.93 7.21
CA VAL A 479 -17.09 54.00 7.18
C VAL A 479 -17.80 53.92 5.85
N VAL A 480 -19.13 53.80 5.91
CA VAL A 480 -19.94 53.73 4.70
C VAL A 480 -21.11 54.72 4.78
N ARG A 481 -21.61 55.17 3.60
CA ARG A 481 -22.91 55.84 3.49
C ARG A 481 -23.98 54.77 3.39
N SER A 482 -24.74 54.60 4.46
CA SER A 482 -25.73 53.52 4.54
C SER A 482 -27.03 53.93 3.84
N PRO A 483 -27.47 53.21 2.79
CA PRO A 483 -28.78 53.43 2.17
C PRO A 483 -29.94 53.23 3.17
N ARG A 484 -29.74 52.38 4.16
CA ARG A 484 -30.71 52.04 5.21
C ARG A 484 -31.01 53.20 6.14
N LEU A 485 -30.04 54.09 6.33
CA LEU A 485 -30.18 55.28 7.13
C LEU A 485 -30.27 56.55 6.28
N GLY A 486 -30.84 56.44 5.09
CA GLY A 486 -31.05 57.57 4.16
C GLY A 486 -29.76 58.26 3.67
N GLY A 487 -28.65 57.52 3.60
CA GLY A 487 -27.34 58.04 3.16
C GLY A 487 -26.48 58.58 4.31
N GLN A 488 -26.89 58.36 5.57
CA GLN A 488 -26.09 58.75 6.73
C GLN A 488 -24.78 57.96 6.78
N ARG A 489 -23.69 58.57 7.21
CA ARG A 489 -22.42 57.90 7.43
C ARG A 489 -22.51 56.95 8.66
N VAL A 490 -22.04 55.72 8.50
CA VAL A 490 -22.01 54.72 9.60
C VAL A 490 -20.63 54.10 9.66
N LEU A 491 -20.08 54.05 10.84
CA LEU A 491 -18.84 53.32 11.13
C LEU A 491 -19.23 51.88 11.60
N TYR A 492 -18.70 50.89 10.87
CA TYR A 492 -18.77 49.51 11.24
C TYR A 492 -17.40 49.02 11.72
N VAL A 493 -17.36 48.31 12.85
CA VAL A 493 -16.15 47.75 13.44
C VAL A 493 -16.38 46.27 13.69
N LYS A 494 -15.45 45.43 13.25
CA LYS A 494 -15.39 44.00 13.59
C LYS A 494 -14.00 43.58 14.00
N GLY A 495 -13.89 42.66 14.95
CA GLY A 495 -12.60 42.17 15.42
C GLY A 495 -12.68 41.27 16.63
N ALA A 496 -11.60 41.18 17.38
CA ALA A 496 -11.56 40.44 18.63
C ALA A 496 -12.60 41.03 19.60
N PRO A 497 -13.55 40.24 20.11
CA PRO A 497 -14.69 40.75 20.88
C PRO A 497 -14.27 41.59 22.06
N GLU A 498 -13.24 41.20 22.79
CA GLU A 498 -12.69 41.92 23.95
C GLU A 498 -12.17 43.31 23.57
N ILE A 499 -11.60 43.44 22.37
CA ILE A 499 -11.08 44.74 21.85
C ILE A 499 -12.25 45.60 21.38
N VAL A 500 -13.14 45.01 20.55
CA VAL A 500 -14.30 45.76 20.02
C VAL A 500 -15.21 46.22 21.17
N LEU A 501 -15.44 45.38 22.18
CA LEU A 501 -16.22 45.71 23.36
C LEU A 501 -15.59 46.84 24.18
N SER A 502 -14.25 46.90 24.21
CA SER A 502 -13.54 47.99 24.89
C SER A 502 -13.67 49.35 24.19
N LEU A 503 -13.92 49.36 22.87
CA LEU A 503 -14.19 50.57 22.09
C LEU A 503 -15.61 51.05 22.20
N CYS A 504 -16.53 50.23 22.71
CA CYS A 504 -17.96 50.53 22.77
C CYS A 504 -18.34 51.23 24.06
N ALA A 505 -19.26 52.19 23.97
CA ALA A 505 -19.85 52.88 25.11
C ALA A 505 -21.05 52.15 25.72
N GLN A 506 -21.75 51.36 24.92
CA GLN A 506 -22.95 50.62 25.29
C GLN A 506 -23.11 49.35 24.49
N THR A 507 -23.95 48.44 24.99
CA THR A 507 -24.34 47.22 24.28
C THR A 507 -25.77 47.37 23.75
N ALA A 508 -26.04 46.85 22.55
CA ALA A 508 -27.39 46.79 22.05
C ALA A 508 -28.24 45.88 22.95
N GLY A 509 -29.49 46.29 23.30
CA GLY A 509 -30.35 45.49 24.16
C GLY A 509 -29.93 45.36 25.63
N ASP A 510 -29.09 46.26 26.13
CA ASP A 510 -28.65 46.36 27.54
C ASP A 510 -28.12 45.05 28.16
N VAL A 511 -27.42 44.25 27.38
CA VAL A 511 -26.82 42.98 27.83
C VAL A 511 -25.62 43.27 28.72
N ALA A 512 -25.59 42.67 29.91
CA ALA A 512 -24.47 42.83 30.84
C ALA A 512 -23.16 42.25 30.29
N ARG A 513 -22.05 42.95 30.52
CA ARG A 513 -20.72 42.59 30.08
C ARG A 513 -20.28 41.22 30.59
N GLU A 514 -20.60 40.92 31.86
CA GLU A 514 -20.28 39.61 32.47
C GLU A 514 -20.95 38.45 31.74
N THR A 515 -22.13 38.66 31.16
CA THR A 515 -22.85 37.66 30.39
C THR A 515 -22.12 37.40 29.06
N ILE A 516 -21.64 38.45 28.38
CA ILE A 516 -20.88 38.37 27.14
C ILE A 516 -19.56 37.66 27.40
N ASP A 517 -18.85 38.05 28.48
CA ASP A 517 -17.57 37.42 28.86
C ASP A 517 -17.75 35.93 29.17
N GLY A 518 -18.90 35.56 29.81
CA GLY A 518 -19.24 34.15 30.04
C GLY A 518 -19.44 33.34 28.75
N TRP A 519 -20.12 33.90 27.75
CA TRP A 519 -20.27 33.26 26.44
C TRP A 519 -18.94 33.15 25.69
N LEU A 520 -18.14 34.21 25.73
CA LEU A 520 -16.81 34.21 25.10
C LEU A 520 -15.90 33.16 25.71
N ALA A 521 -15.88 33.05 27.06
CA ALA A 521 -15.13 32.01 27.75
C ALA A 521 -15.60 30.60 27.34
N GLY A 522 -16.91 30.39 27.15
CA GLY A 522 -17.49 29.14 26.68
C GLY A 522 -17.02 28.79 25.24
N TYR A 523 -17.08 29.73 24.32
CA TYR A 523 -16.63 29.52 22.93
C TYR A 523 -15.13 29.37 22.84
N GLN A 524 -14.35 30.14 23.57
CA GLN A 524 -12.89 30.04 23.60
C GLN A 524 -12.45 28.71 24.25
N GLY A 525 -13.20 28.23 25.28
CA GLY A 525 -12.99 26.92 25.88
C GLY A 525 -13.21 25.75 24.89
N GLN A 526 -14.08 25.95 23.92
CA GLN A 526 -14.34 25.05 22.81
C GLN A 526 -13.43 25.36 21.57
N ALA A 527 -12.44 26.22 21.75
CA ALA A 527 -11.47 26.61 20.75
C ALA A 527 -12.05 27.21 19.45
N MET A 528 -13.18 27.87 19.55
CA MET A 528 -13.79 28.58 18.45
C MET A 528 -13.18 29.99 18.30
N ARG A 529 -13.11 30.45 17.05
CA ARG A 529 -12.78 31.85 16.78
C ARG A 529 -13.99 32.69 17.04
N THR A 530 -13.81 33.77 17.79
CA THR A 530 -14.90 34.70 18.11
C THR A 530 -14.66 36.05 17.46
N LEU A 531 -15.70 36.62 16.89
CA LEU A 531 -15.70 37.99 16.35
C LEU A 531 -16.79 38.80 17.05
N GLY A 532 -16.45 40.04 17.46
CA GLY A 532 -17.36 41.06 17.93
C GLY A 532 -17.67 42.07 16.84
N PHE A 533 -18.89 42.60 16.88
CA PHE A 533 -19.41 43.56 15.93
C PHE A 533 -19.91 44.80 16.65
N ALA A 534 -19.58 45.96 16.10
CA ALA A 534 -20.07 47.25 16.62
C ALA A 534 -20.41 48.20 15.47
N SER A 535 -21.32 49.12 15.72
CA SER A 535 -21.66 50.17 14.77
C SER A 535 -21.88 51.52 15.47
N LEU A 536 -21.72 52.58 14.69
CA LEU A 536 -21.97 53.96 15.14
C LEU A 536 -22.46 54.81 13.96
N PRO A 537 -23.69 55.29 13.96
CA PRO A 537 -24.13 56.36 13.06
C PRO A 537 -23.35 57.65 13.36
N LEU A 538 -22.65 58.19 12.34
CA LEU A 538 -21.82 59.39 12.47
C LEU A 538 -22.58 60.61 12.08
N LYS A 539 -22.24 61.76 12.71
CA LYS A 539 -22.68 63.06 12.26
C LYS A 539 -21.85 63.57 11.05
N ASP A 540 -22.44 64.44 10.26
CA ASP A 540 -21.70 65.05 9.13
C ASP A 540 -20.46 65.80 9.64
N GLY A 541 -19.28 65.44 9.09
CA GLY A 541 -18.00 66.00 9.45
C GLY A 541 -17.33 65.37 10.69
N GLU A 542 -17.92 64.34 11.28
CA GLU A 542 -17.31 63.61 12.40
C GLU A 542 -16.20 62.69 11.90
N GLU A 543 -14.99 62.82 12.47
CA GLU A 543 -13.85 62.01 12.16
C GLU A 543 -13.98 60.63 12.83
N ALA A 544 -13.98 59.56 12.04
CA ALA A 544 -14.17 58.24 12.55
C ALA A 544 -12.86 57.47 12.74
N ILE A 545 -11.93 57.71 11.84
CA ILE A 545 -10.63 57.03 11.80
C ILE A 545 -9.51 58.05 11.67
N ALA A 546 -8.58 58.05 12.61
CA ALA A 546 -7.41 58.93 12.61
C ALA A 546 -6.17 58.13 13.01
N GLU A 547 -5.01 58.42 12.44
CA GLU A 547 -3.74 57.81 12.76
C GLU A 547 -3.78 56.25 12.76
N GLY A 548 -4.61 55.65 11.88
CA GLY A 548 -4.78 54.23 11.80
C GLY A 548 -5.53 53.59 12.99
N LYS A 549 -6.38 54.37 13.71
CA LYS A 549 -7.19 53.89 14.80
C LYS A 549 -8.61 54.47 14.71
N VAL A 550 -9.56 53.77 15.29
CA VAL A 550 -10.91 54.29 15.50
C VAL A 550 -10.86 55.32 16.64
N VAL A 551 -11.27 56.55 16.35
CA VAL A 551 -11.28 57.68 17.27
C VAL A 551 -12.70 58.09 17.69
N ALA A 552 -13.69 57.71 16.89
CA ALA A 552 -15.11 57.98 17.19
C ALA A 552 -15.54 57.38 18.51
N LYS A 553 -16.31 58.15 19.31
CA LYS A 553 -16.82 57.73 20.62
C LYS A 553 -18.31 57.42 20.53
N GLY A 554 -18.78 56.44 21.30
CA GLY A 554 -20.19 56.11 21.34
C GLY A 554 -20.58 54.89 20.54
N LEU A 555 -19.61 54.05 20.14
CA LEU A 555 -19.86 52.77 19.47
C LEU A 555 -20.83 51.91 20.30
N THR A 556 -21.78 51.28 19.63
CA THR A 556 -22.70 50.32 20.19
C THR A 556 -22.27 48.91 19.79
N PHE A 557 -22.02 48.05 20.79
CA PHE A 557 -21.69 46.66 20.58
C PHE A 557 -22.94 45.89 20.16
N GLN A 558 -22.92 45.30 18.98
CA GLN A 558 -24.06 44.64 18.35
C GLN A 558 -24.18 43.15 18.71
N GLY A 559 -23.03 42.46 18.91
CA GLY A 559 -23.05 41.06 19.22
C GLY A 559 -21.75 40.33 18.91
N ILE A 560 -21.82 39.03 19.07
CA ILE A 560 -20.68 38.11 18.85
C ILE A 560 -21.08 36.98 17.92
N VAL A 561 -20.10 36.50 17.17
CA VAL A 561 -20.19 35.30 16.31
C VAL A 561 -19.06 34.35 16.68
N ALA A 562 -19.41 33.10 16.93
CA ALA A 562 -18.46 32.01 17.10
C ALA A 562 -18.31 31.25 15.78
N ILE A 563 -17.07 31.07 15.34
CA ILE A 563 -16.72 30.44 14.06
C ILE A 563 -15.79 29.26 14.33
N SER A 564 -16.08 28.13 13.73
CA SER A 564 -15.25 26.95 13.85
C SER A 564 -15.15 26.21 12.51
N ASP A 565 -14.11 25.39 12.39
CA ASP A 565 -13.98 24.39 11.33
C ASP A 565 -14.49 23.06 11.89
N PRO A 566 -15.70 22.60 11.50
CA PRO A 566 -16.34 21.45 12.13
C PRO A 566 -15.61 20.14 11.81
N VAL A 567 -15.62 19.23 12.78
CA VAL A 567 -15.19 17.84 12.58
C VAL A 567 -16.10 17.16 11.54
N ARG A 568 -15.53 16.39 10.64
CA ARG A 568 -16.30 15.60 9.67
C ARG A 568 -17.14 14.55 10.39
N ALA A 569 -18.37 14.34 9.96
CA ALA A 569 -19.33 13.47 10.63
C ALA A 569 -18.88 11.98 10.71
N ASP A 570 -18.07 11.53 9.76
CA ASP A 570 -17.58 10.16 9.69
C ASP A 570 -16.33 9.88 10.55
N VAL A 571 -15.62 10.92 10.98
CA VAL A 571 -14.32 10.80 11.66
C VAL A 571 -14.43 10.12 13.04
N PRO A 572 -15.37 10.46 13.94
CA PRO A 572 -15.42 9.83 15.26
C PRO A 572 -15.56 8.31 15.18
N ALA A 573 -16.46 7.81 14.33
CA ALA A 573 -16.68 6.38 14.14
C ALA A 573 -15.46 5.69 13.48
N ALA A 574 -14.78 6.38 12.56
CA ALA A 574 -13.60 5.86 11.90
C ALA A 574 -12.39 5.78 12.85
N VAL A 575 -12.18 6.79 13.68
CA VAL A 575 -11.15 6.84 14.73
C VAL A 575 -11.39 5.71 15.73
N GLU A 576 -12.62 5.56 16.24
CA GLU A 576 -12.98 4.48 17.16
C GLU A 576 -12.68 3.09 16.53
N LYS A 577 -13.02 2.89 15.27
CA LYS A 577 -12.76 1.65 14.54
C LYS A 577 -11.25 1.36 14.42
N CYS A 578 -10.44 2.38 14.15
CA CYS A 578 -8.98 2.25 14.09
C CYS A 578 -8.39 1.94 15.48
N MET A 579 -8.86 2.61 16.53
CA MET A 579 -8.40 2.36 17.91
C MET A 579 -8.77 0.94 18.38
N LYS A 580 -9.98 0.46 18.07
CA LYS A 580 -10.41 -0.93 18.33
C LYS A 580 -9.56 -1.93 17.55
N ALA A 581 -9.04 -1.54 16.39
CA ALA A 581 -8.11 -2.34 15.60
C ALA A 581 -6.66 -2.32 16.15
N GLY A 582 -6.44 -1.70 17.31
CA GLY A 582 -5.14 -1.60 17.98
C GLY A 582 -4.19 -0.57 17.34
N ILE A 583 -4.70 0.38 16.56
CA ILE A 583 -3.91 1.44 15.94
C ILE A 583 -3.95 2.67 16.84
N LEU A 584 -2.79 3.21 17.16
CA LEU A 584 -2.66 4.46 17.89
C LEU A 584 -2.87 5.64 16.94
N ILE A 585 -3.73 6.58 17.35
CA ILE A 585 -3.95 7.82 16.60
C ILE A 585 -3.20 8.94 17.33
N LYS A 586 -2.49 9.77 16.58
CA LYS A 586 -1.79 10.96 17.09
C LYS A 586 -2.17 12.16 16.25
N ILE A 587 -2.61 13.24 16.91
CA ILE A 587 -2.91 14.52 16.24
C ILE A 587 -1.64 15.37 16.26
N VAL A 588 -1.24 15.89 15.11
CA VAL A 588 -0.09 16.78 14.98
C VAL A 588 -0.53 18.01 14.21
N THR A 589 -0.69 19.13 14.92
CA THR A 589 -1.30 20.35 14.35
C THR A 589 -0.54 21.61 14.71
N GLY A 590 -0.60 22.62 13.84
CA GLY A 590 -0.13 23.97 14.13
C GLY A 590 -1.03 24.75 15.11
N ASP A 591 -2.21 24.23 15.41
CA ASP A 591 -3.19 24.89 16.30
C ASP A 591 -2.77 24.90 17.77
N THR A 592 -3.50 25.69 18.57
CA THR A 592 -3.30 25.80 20.00
C THR A 592 -3.65 24.49 20.73
N PRO A 593 -3.06 24.23 21.91
CA PRO A 593 -3.39 23.07 22.73
C PRO A 593 -4.89 22.93 23.04
N GLY A 594 -5.57 24.04 23.27
CA GLY A 594 -7.01 24.08 23.56
C GLY A 594 -7.85 23.58 22.39
N THR A 595 -7.57 24.09 21.17
CA THR A 595 -8.23 23.63 19.93
C THR A 595 -7.96 22.15 19.67
N ALA A 596 -6.72 21.71 19.81
CA ALA A 596 -6.34 20.32 19.56
C ALA A 596 -6.98 19.35 20.56
N LYS A 597 -7.08 19.73 21.85
CA LYS A 597 -7.78 18.95 22.88
C LYS A 597 -9.28 18.84 22.58
N GLU A 598 -9.92 19.93 22.18
CA GLU A 598 -11.36 19.92 21.89
C GLU A 598 -11.69 19.03 20.68
N ILE A 599 -10.91 19.12 19.60
CA ILE A 599 -11.05 18.22 18.46
C ILE A 599 -10.79 16.76 18.90
N GLY A 600 -9.73 16.52 19.69
CA GLY A 600 -9.45 15.21 20.26
C GLY A 600 -10.61 14.65 21.07
N ARG A 601 -11.33 15.50 21.84
CA ARG A 601 -12.52 15.14 22.60
C ARG A 601 -13.69 14.77 21.70
N GLN A 602 -13.94 15.56 20.66
CA GLN A 602 -15.05 15.34 19.72
C GLN A 602 -14.89 14.04 18.93
N ILE A 603 -13.66 13.66 18.61
CA ILE A 603 -13.38 12.39 17.90
C ILE A 603 -13.17 11.19 18.84
N GLY A 604 -13.27 11.37 20.15
CA GLY A 604 -13.11 10.30 21.15
C GLY A 604 -11.66 9.87 21.43
N LEU A 605 -10.65 10.62 20.95
CA LEU A 605 -9.24 10.38 21.23
C LEU A 605 -8.80 10.90 22.58
N TRP A 606 -9.26 12.09 22.95
CA TRP A 606 -8.97 12.73 24.24
C TRP A 606 -10.06 12.41 25.25
N THR A 607 -9.67 11.89 26.40
CA THR A 607 -10.56 11.47 27.48
C THR A 607 -10.31 12.28 28.76
N PRO A 608 -11.23 12.30 29.74
CA PRO A 608 -11.04 13.00 31.01
C PRO A 608 -9.86 12.49 31.86
N GLN A 609 -9.35 11.28 31.55
CA GLN A 609 -8.20 10.68 32.24
C GLN A 609 -6.86 11.17 31.66
N ASP A 610 -6.86 11.79 30.48
CA ASP A 610 -5.67 12.30 29.81
C ASP A 610 -5.20 13.62 30.43
N GLY A 611 -3.88 13.77 30.58
CA GLY A 611 -3.25 14.92 31.21
C GLY A 611 -2.09 15.52 30.37
N ASP A 612 -1.13 16.11 31.04
CA ASP A 612 0.00 16.77 30.39
C ASP A 612 1.02 15.79 29.77
N ARG A 613 0.91 14.49 30.09
CA ARG A 613 1.77 13.46 29.50
C ARG A 613 1.38 13.15 28.07
N GLU A 614 0.08 13.23 27.75
CA GLU A 614 -0.50 12.89 26.46
C GLU A 614 -0.52 14.06 25.46
N ILE A 615 -0.15 15.26 25.91
CA ILE A 615 -0.07 16.46 25.06
C ILE A 615 1.28 17.18 25.24
N ILE A 616 1.79 17.76 24.16
CA ILE A 616 2.98 18.58 24.16
C ILE A 616 2.87 19.68 23.11
N THR A 617 3.58 20.80 23.32
CA THR A 617 3.71 21.84 22.29
C THR A 617 4.94 21.60 21.42
N GLY A 618 4.95 22.10 20.18
CA GLY A 618 6.06 21.97 19.24
C GLY A 618 7.40 22.44 19.82
N PRO A 619 7.50 23.64 20.46
CA PRO A 619 8.73 24.09 21.09
C PRO A 619 9.22 23.14 22.21
N GLU A 620 8.34 22.64 23.06
CA GLU A 620 8.68 21.67 24.10
C GLU A 620 9.12 20.34 23.49
N PHE A 621 8.42 19.88 22.44
CA PHE A 621 8.75 18.66 21.70
C PHE A 621 10.14 18.75 21.05
N ALA A 622 10.47 19.91 20.48
CA ALA A 622 11.79 20.15 19.89
C ALA A 622 12.93 20.16 20.93
N ALA A 623 12.62 20.58 22.16
CA ALA A 623 13.58 20.64 23.25
C ALA A 623 13.88 19.28 23.91
N LEU A 624 13.03 18.25 23.71
CA LEU A 624 13.26 16.91 24.26
C LEU A 624 14.52 16.28 23.68
N SER A 625 15.31 15.63 24.52
CA SER A 625 16.38 14.73 24.08
C SER A 625 15.78 13.48 23.39
N ASP A 626 16.57 12.78 22.59
CA ASP A 626 16.10 11.55 21.91
C ASP A 626 15.70 10.45 22.90
N GLU A 627 16.36 10.38 24.06
CA GLU A 627 16.02 9.42 25.13
C GLU A 627 14.69 9.75 25.82
N GLU A 628 14.45 11.02 26.13
CA GLU A 628 13.18 11.48 26.71
C GLU A 628 12.03 11.30 25.73
N LEU A 629 12.29 11.62 24.46
CA LEU A 629 11.33 11.42 23.38
C LEU A 629 10.96 9.94 23.24
N ALA A 630 11.94 9.03 23.24
CA ALA A 630 11.68 7.58 23.14
C ALA A 630 10.81 7.05 24.29
N ARG A 631 10.94 7.63 25.51
CA ARG A 631 10.11 7.23 26.67
C ARG A 631 8.68 7.78 26.61
N ARG A 632 8.47 8.93 25.99
CA ARG A 632 7.20 9.64 26.01
C ARG A 632 6.39 9.50 24.73
N VAL A 633 7.04 9.25 23.59
CA VAL A 633 6.44 9.33 22.26
C VAL A 633 5.23 8.38 22.07
N MET A 634 5.23 7.23 22.76
CA MET A 634 4.09 6.29 22.68
C MET A 634 2.86 6.82 23.41
N ASP A 635 3.04 7.51 24.54
CA ASP A 635 1.95 8.07 25.34
C ASP A 635 1.35 9.34 24.73
N LEU A 636 2.14 10.09 23.96
CA LEU A 636 1.68 11.31 23.29
C LEU A 636 0.51 11.03 22.37
N LYS A 637 -0.58 11.75 22.53
CA LYS A 637 -1.76 11.77 21.67
C LYS A 637 -1.82 13.02 20.80
N ILE A 638 -1.36 14.17 21.33
CA ILE A 638 -1.48 15.46 20.67
C ILE A 638 -0.13 16.21 20.70
N ILE A 639 0.31 16.70 19.55
CA ILE A 639 1.36 17.71 19.43
C ILE A 639 0.72 18.97 18.86
N ALA A 640 0.63 20.01 19.68
CA ALA A 640 0.03 21.29 19.32
C ALA A 640 1.12 22.30 18.94
N ARG A 641 0.83 23.29 18.09
CA ARG A 641 1.81 24.25 17.54
C ARG A 641 3.04 23.56 16.93
N ALA A 642 2.81 22.42 16.30
CA ALA A 642 3.85 21.65 15.64
C ALA A 642 4.34 22.36 14.38
N ARG A 643 5.66 22.29 14.15
CA ARG A 643 6.30 22.71 12.91
C ARG A 643 6.45 21.51 11.98
N PRO A 644 6.72 21.69 10.69
CA PRO A 644 6.93 20.61 9.74
C PRO A 644 8.01 19.61 10.17
N MET A 645 9.11 20.10 10.73
CA MET A 645 10.21 19.24 11.20
C MET A 645 9.84 18.46 12.47
N ASP A 646 8.94 18.97 13.30
CA ASP A 646 8.45 18.24 14.49
C ASP A 646 7.62 17.02 14.06
N LYS A 647 6.82 17.15 12.98
CA LYS A 647 6.07 16.04 12.37
C LYS A 647 7.03 14.94 11.88
N LYS A 648 8.10 15.30 11.16
CA LYS A 648 9.12 14.37 10.69
C LYS A 648 9.83 13.68 11.84
N ARG A 649 10.28 14.44 12.85
CA ARG A 649 10.96 13.91 14.04
C ARG A 649 10.10 12.92 14.83
N LEU A 650 8.79 13.18 14.94
CA LEU A 650 7.84 12.25 15.54
C LEU A 650 7.82 10.91 14.79
N VAL A 651 7.75 10.96 13.47
CA VAL A 651 7.75 9.77 12.62
C VAL A 651 9.02 8.95 12.84
N GLU A 652 10.18 9.59 12.77
CA GLU A 652 11.47 8.93 12.96
C GLU A 652 11.63 8.34 14.37
N ALA A 653 11.13 9.03 15.40
CA ALA A 653 11.16 8.53 16.77
C ALA A 653 10.28 7.27 16.94
N LEU A 654 9.09 7.25 16.35
CA LEU A 654 8.20 6.08 16.36
C LEU A 654 8.81 4.91 15.57
N GLN A 655 9.45 5.17 14.45
CA GLN A 655 10.13 4.14 13.64
C GLN A 655 11.30 3.51 14.38
N LYS A 656 12.08 4.29 15.16
CA LYS A 656 13.14 3.76 16.03
C LYS A 656 12.60 2.78 17.08
N LEU A 657 11.34 2.88 17.45
CA LEU A 657 10.63 1.95 18.34
C LEU A 657 9.90 0.80 17.59
N ASP A 658 10.33 0.49 16.38
CA ASP A 658 9.77 -0.55 15.51
C ASP A 658 8.27 -0.34 15.17
N GLN A 659 7.73 0.90 15.32
CA GLN A 659 6.36 1.18 14.92
C GLN A 659 6.25 1.36 13.41
N VAL A 660 5.16 0.85 12.82
CA VAL A 660 4.81 1.11 11.42
C VAL A 660 3.92 2.35 11.39
N VAL A 661 4.48 3.44 10.89
CA VAL A 661 3.86 4.76 10.95
C VAL A 661 3.23 5.13 9.62
N ALA A 662 1.95 5.48 9.63
CA ALA A 662 1.28 6.18 8.55
C ALA A 662 1.12 7.66 8.94
N VAL A 663 1.27 8.56 7.98
CA VAL A 663 1.12 10.00 8.18
C VAL A 663 0.10 10.54 7.21
N THR A 664 -0.84 11.36 7.66
CA THR A 664 -1.74 12.11 6.78
C THR A 664 -1.28 13.56 6.66
N GLY A 665 -1.48 14.15 5.51
CA GLY A 665 -1.21 15.57 5.27
C GLY A 665 -1.83 16.04 3.96
N ASP A 666 -2.12 17.34 3.89
CA ASP A 666 -2.68 18.00 2.71
C ASP A 666 -1.82 19.16 2.23
N GLY A 667 -0.92 19.64 3.08
CA GLY A 667 -0.07 20.80 2.83
C GLY A 667 1.36 20.45 2.40
N THR A 668 2.03 21.42 1.84
CA THR A 668 3.47 21.36 1.53
C THR A 668 4.30 21.10 2.79
N ASN A 669 3.83 21.65 3.92
CA ASN A 669 4.48 21.49 5.23
C ASN A 669 4.50 20.04 5.72
N ASP A 670 3.65 19.17 5.16
CA ASP A 670 3.56 17.77 5.52
C ASP A 670 4.48 16.86 4.69
N ALA A 671 4.94 17.35 3.54
CA ALA A 671 5.74 16.56 2.60
C ALA A 671 6.98 15.87 3.23
N PRO A 672 7.76 16.52 4.12
CA PRO A 672 8.89 15.85 4.79
C PRO A 672 8.45 14.69 5.69
N ALA A 673 7.31 14.81 6.36
CA ALA A 673 6.77 13.76 7.23
C ALA A 673 6.12 12.64 6.39
N LEU A 674 5.39 12.98 5.32
CA LEU A 674 4.81 12.02 4.37
C LEU A 674 5.89 11.14 3.74
N LYS A 675 7.00 11.75 3.30
CA LYS A 675 8.14 11.03 2.71
C LYS A 675 8.91 10.18 3.71
N ALA A 676 9.01 10.61 4.96
CA ALA A 676 9.71 9.88 6.03
C ALA A 676 8.88 8.71 6.58
N ALA A 677 7.56 8.74 6.45
CA ALA A 677 6.66 7.71 6.94
C ALA A 677 6.84 6.36 6.20
N HIS A 678 6.38 5.27 6.82
CA HIS A 678 6.27 4.00 6.12
C HIS A 678 5.15 4.04 5.07
N VAL A 679 4.09 4.82 5.34
CA VAL A 679 3.03 5.12 4.37
C VAL A 679 2.64 6.59 4.51
N GLY A 680 2.92 7.38 3.49
CA GLY A 680 2.42 8.74 3.36
C GLY A 680 1.01 8.75 2.74
N LEU A 681 0.08 9.45 3.38
CA LEU A 681 -1.32 9.55 2.96
C LEU A 681 -1.65 11.01 2.65
N SER A 682 -1.76 11.36 1.37
CA SER A 682 -2.23 12.71 0.98
C SER A 682 -3.74 12.76 0.85
N MET A 683 -4.32 13.93 1.08
CA MET A 683 -5.74 14.17 0.81
C MET A 683 -5.97 14.50 -0.68
N GLY A 684 -7.16 14.22 -1.19
CA GLY A 684 -7.54 14.49 -2.57
C GLY A 684 -7.44 15.96 -2.95
N ASP A 685 -7.83 16.86 -2.03
CA ASP A 685 -7.72 18.32 -2.18
C ASP A 685 -6.33 18.84 -1.75
N GLY A 686 -5.43 17.95 -1.33
CA GLY A 686 -4.08 18.32 -0.93
C GLY A 686 -3.25 18.87 -2.07
N THR A 687 -2.17 19.56 -1.72
CA THR A 687 -1.25 20.15 -2.70
C THR A 687 -0.54 19.09 -3.54
N ALA A 688 -0.10 19.46 -4.75
CA ALA A 688 0.66 18.58 -5.63
C ALA A 688 1.89 17.99 -4.91
N VAL A 689 2.61 18.80 -4.14
CA VAL A 689 3.79 18.38 -3.37
C VAL A 689 3.43 17.33 -2.30
N ALA A 690 2.31 17.50 -1.59
CA ALA A 690 1.85 16.50 -0.63
C ALA A 690 1.47 15.18 -1.31
N LYS A 691 0.77 15.27 -2.45
CA LYS A 691 0.41 14.10 -3.27
C LYS A 691 1.65 13.38 -3.79
N GLU A 692 2.64 14.09 -4.28
CA GLU A 692 3.88 13.51 -4.80
C GLU A 692 4.73 12.87 -3.70
N ALA A 693 4.78 13.47 -2.52
CA ALA A 693 5.47 12.92 -1.36
C ALA A 693 4.76 11.70 -0.76
N SER A 694 3.49 11.46 -1.12
CA SER A 694 2.67 10.39 -0.55
C SER A 694 2.77 9.07 -1.30
N ASP A 695 2.34 8.01 -0.64
CA ASP A 695 2.25 6.67 -1.20
C ASP A 695 0.81 6.30 -1.60
N ILE A 696 -0.18 6.91 -0.94
CA ILE A 696 -1.61 6.74 -1.21
C ILE A 696 -2.28 8.12 -1.14
N THR A 697 -3.16 8.43 -2.10
CA THR A 697 -4.01 9.62 -2.08
C THR A 697 -5.45 9.24 -1.70
N ILE A 698 -6.02 9.92 -0.71
CA ILE A 698 -7.39 9.70 -0.22
C ILE A 698 -8.31 10.64 -0.99
N ILE A 699 -8.97 10.15 -2.02
CA ILE A 699 -9.70 10.95 -3.02
C ILE A 699 -10.86 11.75 -2.39
N ASP A 700 -11.55 11.16 -1.41
CA ASP A 700 -12.72 11.77 -0.74
C ASP A 700 -12.38 12.57 0.51
N ASN A 701 -11.11 12.75 0.81
CA ASN A 701 -10.61 13.43 2.01
C ASN A 701 -11.15 12.83 3.33
N SER A 702 -11.66 11.60 3.31
CA SER A 702 -12.32 10.98 4.45
C SER A 702 -11.37 10.11 5.26
N PHE A 703 -11.32 10.33 6.57
CA PHE A 703 -10.58 9.46 7.49
C PHE A 703 -11.12 8.02 7.49
N SER A 704 -12.41 7.84 7.20
CA SER A 704 -13.03 6.51 7.02
C SER A 704 -12.37 5.71 5.90
N SER A 705 -11.94 6.37 4.83
CA SER A 705 -11.25 5.71 3.72
C SER A 705 -9.84 5.24 4.12
N ILE A 706 -9.17 5.93 5.05
CA ILE A 706 -7.91 5.47 5.66
C ILE A 706 -8.14 4.15 6.42
N GLY A 707 -9.20 4.06 7.21
CA GLY A 707 -9.59 2.81 7.89
C GLY A 707 -9.87 1.66 6.91
N LYS A 708 -10.46 1.95 5.74
CA LYS A 708 -10.65 0.97 4.68
C LYS A 708 -9.32 0.54 4.05
N ALA A 709 -8.37 1.46 3.87
CA ALA A 709 -7.03 1.12 3.38
C ALA A 709 -6.31 0.15 4.32
N VAL A 710 -6.37 0.36 5.63
CA VAL A 710 -5.86 -0.60 6.63
C VAL A 710 -6.53 -1.96 6.50
N MET A 711 -7.85 -1.98 6.40
CA MET A 711 -8.63 -3.22 6.23
C MET A 711 -8.21 -3.98 4.97
N TRP A 712 -8.01 -3.29 3.85
CA TRP A 712 -7.54 -3.89 2.61
C TRP A 712 -6.14 -4.46 2.74
N GLY A 713 -5.20 -3.71 3.33
CA GLY A 713 -3.83 -4.18 3.55
C GLY A 713 -3.76 -5.42 4.46
N ARG A 714 -4.54 -5.45 5.54
CA ARG A 714 -4.65 -6.63 6.43
C ARG A 714 -5.27 -7.83 5.71
N SER A 715 -6.29 -7.58 4.88
CA SER A 715 -6.93 -8.64 4.10
C SER A 715 -6.01 -9.21 3.03
N LEU A 716 -5.22 -8.36 2.37
CA LEU A 716 -4.17 -8.76 1.43
C LEU A 716 -3.19 -9.74 2.08
N TYR A 717 -2.65 -9.38 3.24
CA TYR A 717 -1.71 -10.21 3.96
C TYR A 717 -2.30 -11.57 4.36
N LYS A 718 -3.54 -11.59 4.85
CA LYS A 718 -4.27 -12.84 5.17
C LYS A 718 -4.50 -13.70 3.93
N ASN A 719 -4.75 -13.10 2.78
CA ASN A 719 -4.91 -13.85 1.51
C ASN A 719 -3.60 -14.51 1.08
N ILE A 720 -2.47 -13.80 1.22
CA ILE A 720 -1.14 -14.36 0.97
C ILE A 720 -0.85 -15.52 1.95
N GLN A 721 -1.15 -15.35 3.23
CA GLN A 721 -1.00 -16.43 4.23
C GLN A 721 -1.84 -17.67 3.87
N ARG A 722 -3.07 -17.51 3.38
CA ARG A 722 -3.91 -18.64 2.95
C ARG A 722 -3.34 -19.35 1.73
N PHE A 723 -2.78 -18.60 0.79
CA PHE A 723 -2.08 -19.19 -0.34
C PHE A 723 -0.84 -19.97 0.11
N LEU A 724 -0.01 -19.39 0.95
CA LEU A 724 1.15 -20.08 1.52
C LEU A 724 0.76 -21.35 2.30
N LEU A 725 -0.30 -21.28 3.09
CA LEU A 725 -0.83 -22.44 3.79
C LEU A 725 -1.20 -23.57 2.83
N PHE A 726 -1.91 -23.23 1.75
CA PHE A 726 -2.28 -24.16 0.69
C PHE A 726 -1.04 -24.79 0.06
N GLN A 727 -0.17 -23.98 -0.51
CA GLN A 727 0.99 -24.43 -1.27
C GLN A 727 1.98 -25.24 -0.44
N LEU A 728 2.32 -24.77 0.77
CA LEU A 728 3.25 -25.49 1.63
C LEU A 728 2.69 -26.84 2.12
N THR A 729 1.37 -26.95 2.31
CA THR A 729 0.73 -28.23 2.65
C THR A 729 0.87 -29.23 1.51
N VAL A 730 0.64 -28.77 0.26
CA VAL A 730 0.82 -29.58 -0.95
C VAL A 730 2.28 -30.05 -1.06
N ASN A 731 3.22 -29.11 -0.95
CA ASN A 731 4.64 -29.39 -1.11
C ASN A 731 5.16 -30.35 -0.02
N VAL A 732 4.71 -30.22 1.22
CA VAL A 732 5.07 -31.15 2.29
C VAL A 732 4.60 -32.58 1.97
N ALA A 733 3.33 -32.74 1.59
CA ALA A 733 2.81 -34.06 1.20
C ALA A 733 3.60 -34.65 0.02
N ALA A 734 3.82 -33.87 -1.03
CA ALA A 734 4.54 -34.31 -2.20
C ALA A 734 6.02 -34.67 -1.91
N CYS A 735 6.73 -33.84 -1.13
CA CYS A 735 8.11 -34.13 -0.74
C CYS A 735 8.24 -35.45 0.04
N PHE A 736 7.33 -35.69 0.98
CA PHE A 736 7.36 -36.94 1.73
C PHE A 736 6.98 -38.15 0.88
N ILE A 737 6.08 -38.00 -0.10
CA ILE A 737 5.74 -39.06 -1.03
C ILE A 737 6.93 -39.42 -1.93
N VAL A 738 7.59 -38.41 -2.55
CA VAL A 738 8.78 -38.65 -3.39
C VAL A 738 9.91 -39.27 -2.58
N LEU A 739 10.12 -38.76 -1.35
CA LEU A 739 11.12 -39.32 -0.45
C LEU A 739 10.83 -40.80 -0.10
N SER A 740 9.58 -41.11 0.27
CA SER A 740 9.17 -42.46 0.64
C SER A 740 9.26 -43.44 -0.56
N GLY A 741 8.80 -43.01 -1.75
CA GLY A 741 8.92 -43.79 -2.96
C GLY A 741 10.38 -44.12 -3.30
N ALA A 742 11.28 -43.12 -3.15
CA ALA A 742 12.71 -43.33 -3.36
C ALA A 742 13.29 -44.42 -2.45
N PHE A 743 12.83 -44.61 -1.20
CA PHE A 743 13.28 -45.64 -0.26
C PHE A 743 12.55 -46.98 -0.47
N MET A 744 11.35 -46.97 -1.02
CA MET A 744 10.65 -48.20 -1.39
C MET A 744 11.25 -48.89 -2.63
N GLY A 745 12.09 -48.17 -3.37
CA GLY A 745 12.69 -48.69 -4.60
C GLY A 745 11.85 -48.42 -5.83
N THR A 746 10.72 -47.72 -5.71
CA THR A 746 9.89 -47.32 -6.83
C THR A 746 10.61 -46.28 -7.71
N GLN A 747 10.33 -46.26 -9.00
CA GLN A 747 10.55 -45.10 -9.83
C GLN A 747 9.72 -43.94 -9.22
N SER A 748 10.10 -42.69 -9.49
CA SER A 748 9.42 -41.55 -8.84
C SER A 748 7.90 -41.66 -8.98
N PRO A 749 7.13 -41.71 -7.86
CA PRO A 749 5.68 -41.85 -7.91
C PRO A 749 4.96 -40.60 -8.49
N LEU A 750 5.72 -39.52 -8.64
CA LEU A 750 5.30 -38.27 -9.28
C LEU A 750 6.43 -37.82 -10.22
N THR A 751 6.15 -37.62 -11.49
CA THR A 751 7.14 -37.16 -12.48
C THR A 751 7.39 -35.65 -12.37
N VAL A 752 8.52 -35.18 -12.88
CA VAL A 752 8.86 -33.75 -12.94
C VAL A 752 7.76 -32.95 -13.67
N THR A 753 7.29 -33.50 -14.81
CA THR A 753 6.25 -32.84 -15.63
C THR A 753 4.89 -32.75 -14.91
N GLN A 754 4.51 -33.79 -14.17
CA GLN A 754 3.29 -33.78 -13.34
C GLN A 754 3.39 -32.75 -12.21
N MET A 755 4.54 -32.65 -11.55
CA MET A 755 4.74 -31.67 -10.49
C MET A 755 4.85 -30.24 -11.03
N LEU A 756 5.40 -30.04 -12.22
CA LEU A 756 5.33 -28.74 -12.88
C LEU A 756 3.90 -28.33 -13.23
N TRP A 757 3.03 -29.28 -13.60
CA TRP A 757 1.60 -29.01 -13.76
C TRP A 757 0.96 -28.50 -12.44
N VAL A 758 1.26 -29.17 -11.34
CA VAL A 758 0.72 -28.82 -10.02
C VAL A 758 1.24 -27.45 -9.59
N ASN A 759 2.55 -27.29 -9.50
CA ASN A 759 3.18 -26.07 -8.97
C ASN A 759 2.95 -24.86 -9.87
N LEU A 760 2.94 -25.07 -11.19
CA LEU A 760 2.83 -23.97 -12.12
C LEU A 760 1.39 -23.60 -12.41
N ILE A 761 0.57 -24.56 -12.82
CA ILE A 761 -0.79 -24.27 -13.30
C ILE A 761 -1.75 -24.24 -12.12
N MET A 762 -1.80 -25.30 -11.32
CA MET A 762 -2.72 -25.36 -10.21
C MET A 762 -2.44 -24.30 -9.15
N ASP A 763 -1.18 -24.13 -8.75
CA ASP A 763 -0.79 -23.14 -7.73
C ASP A 763 -0.94 -21.71 -8.22
N THR A 764 -0.64 -21.43 -9.50
CA THR A 764 -0.89 -20.14 -10.12
C THR A 764 -2.36 -19.75 -10.07
N PHE A 765 -3.22 -20.65 -10.50
CA PHE A 765 -4.65 -20.39 -10.46
C PHE A 765 -5.19 -20.39 -9.03
N ALA A 766 -4.68 -21.22 -8.14
CA ALA A 766 -5.01 -21.17 -6.71
C ALA A 766 -4.59 -19.83 -6.07
N ALA A 767 -3.42 -19.30 -6.42
CA ALA A 767 -2.95 -17.99 -5.99
C ALA A 767 -3.90 -16.88 -6.46
N MET A 768 -4.31 -16.89 -7.73
CA MET A 768 -5.27 -15.93 -8.27
C MET A 768 -6.64 -16.04 -7.60
N ALA A 769 -7.10 -17.26 -7.34
CA ALA A 769 -8.36 -17.53 -6.66
C ALA A 769 -8.35 -16.99 -5.22
N LEU A 770 -7.29 -17.23 -4.47
CA LEU A 770 -7.15 -16.79 -3.08
C LEU A 770 -6.85 -15.29 -2.97
N ALA A 771 -6.11 -14.72 -3.93
CA ALA A 771 -5.88 -13.28 -4.04
C ALA A 771 -7.17 -12.49 -4.29
N SER A 772 -8.11 -13.07 -5.02
CA SER A 772 -9.39 -12.43 -5.39
C SER A 772 -10.42 -12.35 -4.25
N LEU A 773 -10.13 -12.89 -3.08
CA LEU A 773 -11.07 -12.92 -1.96
C LEU A 773 -11.46 -11.52 -1.48
N PRO A 774 -12.74 -11.29 -1.11
CA PRO A 774 -13.19 -10.02 -0.57
C PRO A 774 -12.57 -9.75 0.81
N PRO A 775 -12.43 -8.46 1.21
CA PRO A 775 -11.94 -8.12 2.52
C PRO A 775 -12.91 -8.60 3.59
N SER A 776 -12.37 -8.85 4.77
CA SER A 776 -13.16 -9.21 5.94
C SER A 776 -13.08 -8.12 6.99
N GLU A 777 -14.21 -7.59 7.47
CA GLU A 777 -14.21 -6.63 8.58
C GLU A 777 -13.63 -7.22 9.88
N ARG A 778 -13.57 -8.56 9.98
CA ARG A 778 -12.93 -9.23 11.12
C ARG A 778 -11.47 -8.87 11.30
N VAL A 779 -10.74 -8.57 10.21
CA VAL A 779 -9.33 -8.19 10.30
C VAL A 779 -9.11 -6.88 11.08
N MET A 780 -10.15 -6.07 11.23
CA MET A 780 -10.12 -4.86 12.05
C MET A 780 -10.34 -5.13 13.55
N ARG A 781 -10.57 -6.37 13.94
CA ARG A 781 -10.59 -6.80 15.35
C ARG A 781 -9.25 -7.38 15.79
N ASP A 782 -8.40 -7.74 14.85
CA ASP A 782 -7.05 -8.24 15.12
C ASP A 782 -6.13 -7.07 15.47
N LYS A 783 -5.18 -7.30 16.39
CA LYS A 783 -4.11 -6.32 16.64
C LYS A 783 -3.17 -6.21 15.43
N PRO A 784 -2.49 -5.06 15.24
CA PRO A 784 -1.47 -4.95 14.22
C PRO A 784 -0.40 -6.03 14.39
N ARG A 785 0.10 -6.54 13.26
CA ARG A 785 1.17 -7.54 13.29
C ARG A 785 2.50 -6.90 13.70
N ASP A 786 3.34 -7.67 14.36
CA ASP A 786 4.74 -7.30 14.55
C ASP A 786 5.47 -7.32 13.18
N ARG A 787 6.20 -6.26 12.86
CA ARG A 787 6.98 -6.13 11.63
C ARG A 787 8.01 -7.26 11.47
N LYS A 788 8.58 -7.74 12.58
CA LYS A 788 9.60 -8.79 12.62
C LYS A 788 9.02 -10.20 12.64
N ALA A 789 7.71 -10.34 12.87
CA ALA A 789 7.06 -11.65 12.93
C ALA A 789 7.16 -12.37 11.57
N PHE A 790 7.52 -13.66 11.62
CA PHE A 790 7.58 -14.48 10.41
C PHE A 790 6.19 -14.69 9.82
N ILE A 791 6.10 -14.77 8.48
CA ILE A 791 4.82 -14.84 7.76
C ILE A 791 4.00 -16.08 8.15
N LEU A 792 4.68 -17.19 8.47
CA LEU A 792 4.02 -18.40 8.94
C LEU A 792 3.75 -18.29 10.44
N THR A 793 2.48 -18.31 10.82
CA THR A 793 2.05 -18.38 12.22
C THR A 793 2.17 -19.79 12.76
N ARG A 794 2.18 -19.94 14.11
CA ARG A 794 2.17 -21.25 14.74
C ARG A 794 0.98 -22.10 14.28
N ALA A 795 -0.19 -21.51 14.18
CA ALA A 795 -1.39 -22.21 13.69
C ALA A 795 -1.24 -22.69 12.24
N MET A 796 -0.51 -21.94 11.39
CA MET A 796 -0.19 -22.36 10.03
C MET A 796 0.78 -23.55 10.04
N TYR A 797 1.84 -23.52 10.85
CA TYR A 797 2.76 -24.65 11.00
C TYR A 797 2.05 -25.92 11.44
N GLU A 798 1.21 -25.82 12.48
CA GLU A 798 0.42 -26.94 12.98
C GLU A 798 -0.53 -27.49 11.90
N ASN A 799 -1.11 -26.62 11.07
CA ASN A 799 -1.98 -27.03 9.99
C ASN A 799 -1.20 -27.64 8.80
N ILE A 800 -0.09 -27.02 8.37
CA ILE A 800 0.76 -27.51 7.27
C ILE A 800 1.28 -28.91 7.59
N LEU A 801 1.85 -29.09 8.77
CA LEU A 801 2.43 -30.38 9.16
C LEU A 801 1.34 -31.42 9.47
N GLY A 802 0.24 -31.00 10.14
CA GLY A 802 -0.85 -31.90 10.48
C GLY A 802 -1.63 -32.38 9.25
N VAL A 803 -2.13 -31.45 8.44
CA VAL A 803 -2.90 -31.80 7.24
C VAL A 803 -1.99 -32.41 6.16
N GLY A 804 -0.80 -31.82 5.93
CA GLY A 804 0.18 -32.35 4.98
C GLY A 804 0.64 -33.76 5.37
N GLY A 805 0.85 -33.99 6.67
CA GLY A 805 1.13 -35.34 7.21
C GLY A 805 -0.01 -36.32 7.03
N CYS A 806 -1.27 -35.89 7.22
CA CYS A 806 -2.43 -36.74 6.95
C CYS A 806 -2.54 -37.09 5.45
N PHE A 807 -2.30 -36.11 4.56
CA PHE A 807 -2.29 -36.37 3.12
C PHE A 807 -1.15 -37.32 2.74
N PHE A 808 0.02 -37.13 3.29
CA PHE A 808 1.14 -38.03 3.12
C PHE A 808 0.79 -39.47 3.52
N VAL A 809 0.27 -39.69 4.73
CA VAL A 809 -0.08 -41.03 5.21
C VAL A 809 -1.11 -41.70 4.30
N LEU A 810 -2.16 -40.95 3.92
CA LEU A 810 -3.20 -41.47 3.01
C LEU A 810 -2.61 -41.85 1.65
N LEU A 811 -1.83 -41.02 1.07
CA LEU A 811 -1.21 -41.23 -0.23
C LEU A 811 -0.12 -42.31 -0.18
N PHE A 812 0.62 -42.38 0.92
CA PHE A 812 1.62 -43.45 1.14
C PHE A 812 0.99 -44.83 1.22
N VAL A 813 -0.13 -44.94 1.93
CA VAL A 813 -0.88 -46.21 2.01
C VAL A 813 -1.40 -46.62 0.62
N LEU A 814 -1.92 -45.64 -0.15
CA LEU A 814 -2.35 -45.91 -1.53
C LEU A 814 -1.20 -46.35 -2.42
N LEU A 815 -0.05 -45.65 -2.34
CA LEU A 815 1.13 -45.98 -3.11
C LEU A 815 1.60 -47.42 -2.78
N TYR A 816 1.63 -47.75 -1.48
CA TYR A 816 2.02 -49.10 -1.04
C TYR A 816 1.06 -50.18 -1.57
N ILE A 817 -0.25 -49.91 -1.58
CA ILE A 817 -1.25 -50.85 -2.11
C ILE A 817 -1.06 -51.00 -3.64
N PHE A 818 -0.91 -49.91 -4.37
CA PHE A 818 -0.74 -49.94 -5.83
C PHE A 818 0.52 -50.71 -6.25
N GLU A 819 1.61 -50.57 -5.49
CA GLU A 819 2.84 -51.25 -5.76
C GLU A 819 2.77 -52.80 -5.49
N HIS A 820 1.85 -53.24 -4.60
CA HIS A 820 1.77 -54.65 -4.17
C HIS A 820 0.49 -55.39 -4.64
N ALA A 821 -0.42 -54.71 -5.37
CA ALA A 821 -1.73 -55.31 -5.62
C ALA A 821 -2.16 -55.36 -7.09
N GLY A 822 -1.43 -54.74 -8.04
CA GLY A 822 -1.74 -54.73 -9.48
C GLY A 822 -3.18 -54.30 -9.79
N ILE A 823 -3.49 -53.03 -9.53
CA ILE A 823 -4.85 -52.47 -9.58
C ILE A 823 -5.23 -52.05 -10.99
N THR A 824 -6.33 -52.59 -11.54
CA THR A 824 -6.88 -52.20 -12.83
C THR A 824 -8.04 -51.18 -12.71
N SER A 825 -8.61 -50.98 -11.54
CA SER A 825 -9.63 -49.97 -11.17
C SER A 825 -9.66 -49.75 -9.68
N LEU A 826 -10.05 -48.56 -9.23
CA LEU A 826 -10.23 -48.26 -7.78
C LEU A 826 -11.32 -49.13 -7.13
N MET A 827 -12.17 -49.77 -7.90
CA MET A 827 -13.15 -50.76 -7.36
C MET A 827 -12.43 -52.01 -6.84
N ASP A 828 -11.24 -52.35 -7.31
CA ASP A 828 -10.47 -53.48 -6.92
C ASP A 828 -9.94 -53.32 -5.47
N LEU A 829 -9.91 -52.10 -4.93
CA LEU A 829 -9.55 -51.79 -3.56
C LEU A 829 -10.47 -52.50 -2.51
N ILE A 830 -11.66 -52.91 -2.93
CA ILE A 830 -12.58 -53.62 -2.03
C ILE A 830 -12.12 -55.11 -1.80
N HIS A 831 -11.34 -55.66 -2.74
CA HIS A 831 -10.88 -57.06 -2.71
C HIS A 831 -9.35 -57.15 -2.88
N VAL A 832 -8.62 -56.27 -2.25
CA VAL A 832 -7.14 -56.20 -2.37
C VAL A 832 -6.48 -57.45 -1.85
N HIS A 833 -5.60 -58.07 -2.67
CA HIS A 833 -4.66 -59.09 -2.28
C HIS A 833 -3.25 -58.57 -2.48
N LEU A 834 -2.56 -58.31 -1.37
CA LEU A 834 -1.17 -57.82 -1.42
C LEU A 834 -0.23 -58.98 -1.80
N GLY A 835 0.48 -58.81 -2.92
CA GLY A 835 1.51 -59.74 -3.44
C GLY A 835 2.93 -59.19 -3.25
N ALA A 836 3.85 -59.70 -4.04
CA ALA A 836 5.19 -59.15 -4.14
C ALA A 836 5.10 -57.80 -4.90
N PRO A 837 6.03 -56.88 -4.67
CA PRO A 837 6.04 -55.58 -5.40
C PRO A 837 6.31 -55.83 -6.89
N ASP A 838 5.37 -55.47 -7.75
CA ASP A 838 5.48 -55.64 -9.23
C ASP A 838 5.82 -54.32 -9.94
N GLY A 839 5.99 -53.23 -9.18
CA GLY A 839 6.13 -51.87 -9.68
C GLY A 839 4.80 -51.26 -10.12
N LEU A 840 4.79 -49.95 -10.38
CA LEU A 840 3.58 -49.20 -10.76
C LEU A 840 3.32 -49.32 -12.27
N THR A 841 2.14 -49.66 -12.65
CA THR A 841 1.66 -49.53 -14.04
C THR A 841 1.34 -48.06 -14.36
N ARG A 842 1.38 -47.67 -15.61
CA ARG A 842 1.05 -46.33 -16.07
C ARG A 842 -0.37 -45.91 -15.66
N TYR A 843 -1.30 -46.87 -15.56
CA TYR A 843 -2.64 -46.62 -15.08
C TYR A 843 -2.68 -46.27 -13.59
N GLU A 844 -1.93 -47.01 -12.77
CA GLU A 844 -1.80 -46.76 -11.32
C GLU A 844 -1.09 -45.44 -11.04
N GLU A 845 -0.05 -45.10 -11.78
CA GLU A 845 0.60 -43.79 -11.71
C GLU A 845 -0.39 -42.67 -12.02
N THR A 846 -1.24 -42.83 -13.05
CA THR A 846 -2.26 -41.86 -13.42
C THR A 846 -3.33 -41.73 -12.34
N LEU A 847 -3.79 -42.85 -11.77
CA LEU A 847 -4.72 -42.86 -10.63
C LEU A 847 -4.13 -42.11 -9.43
N PHE A 848 -2.89 -42.47 -9.08
CA PHE A 848 -2.19 -41.86 -7.94
C PHE A 848 -2.05 -40.35 -8.10
N PHE A 849 -1.57 -39.93 -9.25
CA PHE A 849 -1.41 -38.52 -9.58
C PHE A 849 -2.74 -37.77 -9.56
N THR A 850 -3.81 -38.37 -10.13
CA THR A 850 -5.12 -37.74 -10.16
C THR A 850 -5.74 -37.61 -8.77
N ILE A 851 -5.57 -38.62 -7.91
CA ILE A 851 -5.98 -38.58 -6.48
C ILE A 851 -5.22 -37.46 -5.76
N PHE A 852 -3.90 -37.40 -5.97
CA PHE A 852 -3.07 -36.34 -5.41
C PHE A 852 -3.61 -34.95 -5.78
N VAL A 853 -3.81 -34.67 -7.07
CA VAL A 853 -4.31 -33.37 -7.53
C VAL A 853 -5.71 -33.07 -7.00
N MET A 854 -6.64 -34.03 -7.06
CA MET A 854 -8.02 -33.82 -6.61
C MET A 854 -8.13 -33.61 -5.09
N THR A 855 -7.30 -34.27 -4.31
CA THR A 855 -7.24 -34.05 -2.85
C THR A 855 -6.83 -32.61 -2.53
N HIS A 856 -5.81 -32.10 -3.22
CA HIS A 856 -5.35 -30.73 -3.06
C HIS A 856 -6.31 -29.70 -3.66
N PHE A 857 -7.00 -30.04 -4.74
CA PHE A 857 -8.08 -29.25 -5.31
C PHE A 857 -9.18 -28.94 -4.29
N PHE A 858 -9.66 -29.93 -3.56
CA PHE A 858 -10.64 -29.72 -2.49
C PHE A 858 -10.05 -28.99 -1.28
N TYR A 859 -8.75 -29.13 -1.04
CA TYR A 859 -8.07 -28.42 0.04
C TYR A 859 -7.98 -26.90 -0.20
N ILE A 860 -8.06 -26.40 -1.46
CA ILE A 860 -8.16 -24.95 -1.76
C ILE A 860 -9.32 -24.32 -0.96
N PHE A 861 -10.46 -24.97 -0.89
CA PHE A 861 -11.61 -24.47 -0.15
C PHE A 861 -11.38 -24.46 1.36
N CYS A 862 -10.63 -25.43 1.87
CA CYS A 862 -10.27 -25.53 3.28
C CYS A 862 -9.29 -24.40 3.66
N SER A 863 -8.25 -24.17 2.86
CA SER A 863 -7.26 -23.11 3.07
C SER A 863 -7.88 -21.72 3.00
N ARG A 864 -8.81 -21.48 2.04
CA ARG A 864 -9.58 -20.25 1.97
C ARG A 864 -10.30 -19.91 3.28
N ALA A 865 -10.87 -20.90 3.91
CA ALA A 865 -11.66 -20.71 5.12
C ALA A 865 -10.82 -20.72 6.40
N PHE A 866 -9.49 -20.84 6.30
CA PHE A 866 -8.58 -20.80 7.45
C PHE A 866 -8.68 -19.47 8.20
N GLU A 867 -8.82 -19.53 9.52
CA GLU A 867 -8.99 -18.38 10.45
C GLU A 867 -10.17 -17.43 10.13
N THR A 868 -11.10 -17.83 9.25
CA THR A 868 -12.27 -16.99 8.96
C THR A 868 -13.45 -17.24 9.90
N GLY A 869 -13.48 -18.37 10.58
CA GLY A 869 -14.63 -18.85 11.35
C GLY A 869 -15.87 -19.14 10.49
N ARG A 870 -15.72 -19.18 9.16
CA ARG A 870 -16.78 -19.52 8.19
C ARG A 870 -16.59 -20.92 7.65
N SER A 871 -17.67 -21.53 7.18
CA SER A 871 -17.63 -22.81 6.46
C SER A 871 -16.82 -22.69 5.16
N ALA A 872 -16.12 -23.76 4.77
CA ALA A 872 -15.47 -23.89 3.48
C ALA A 872 -16.49 -23.86 2.32
N LEU A 873 -17.74 -24.17 2.58
CA LEU A 873 -18.83 -24.15 1.59
C LEU A 873 -19.52 -22.77 1.47
N HIS A 874 -19.04 -21.74 2.15
CA HIS A 874 -19.62 -20.40 2.06
C HIS A 874 -19.05 -19.63 0.87
N PHE A 875 -19.73 -19.64 -0.29
CA PHE A 875 -19.26 -19.06 -1.55
C PHE A 875 -19.73 -17.62 -1.85
N LYS A 876 -20.40 -16.95 -0.91
CA LYS A 876 -20.91 -15.59 -1.14
C LYS A 876 -19.74 -14.62 -1.44
N GLY A 877 -19.79 -13.97 -2.59
CA GLY A 877 -18.76 -13.03 -3.04
C GLY A 877 -17.51 -13.67 -3.69
N CYS A 878 -17.49 -14.98 -3.90
CA CYS A 878 -16.34 -15.73 -4.40
C CYS A 878 -16.49 -16.21 -5.86
N LYS A 879 -17.21 -15.45 -6.72
CA LYS A 879 -17.43 -15.84 -8.12
C LYS A 879 -16.12 -16.10 -8.88
N GLY A 880 -15.09 -15.26 -8.65
CA GLY A 880 -13.78 -15.44 -9.26
C GLY A 880 -13.09 -16.74 -8.83
N LEU A 881 -13.16 -17.08 -7.55
CA LEU A 881 -12.65 -18.35 -7.04
C LEU A 881 -13.32 -19.54 -7.73
N LEU A 882 -14.66 -19.56 -7.82
CA LEU A 882 -15.40 -20.67 -8.43
C LEU A 882 -15.06 -20.85 -9.91
N LEU A 883 -14.93 -19.74 -10.66
CA LEU A 883 -14.53 -19.79 -12.06
C LEU A 883 -13.12 -20.41 -12.22
N ILE A 884 -12.18 -19.97 -11.42
CA ILE A 884 -10.80 -20.43 -11.47
C ILE A 884 -10.71 -21.91 -11.09
N VAL A 885 -11.41 -22.30 -10.04
CA VAL A 885 -11.47 -23.70 -9.60
C VAL A 885 -12.09 -24.59 -10.69
N ALA A 886 -13.12 -24.10 -11.39
CA ALA A 886 -13.66 -24.81 -12.55
C ALA A 886 -12.63 -24.97 -13.68
N ILE A 887 -11.81 -23.95 -13.95
CA ILE A 887 -10.73 -24.03 -14.94
C ILE A 887 -9.67 -25.07 -14.55
N ILE A 888 -9.27 -25.12 -13.27
CA ILE A 888 -8.33 -26.14 -12.77
C ILE A 888 -8.92 -27.54 -12.96
N PHE A 889 -10.17 -27.72 -12.61
CA PHE A 889 -10.86 -29.01 -12.73
C PHE A 889 -10.95 -29.50 -14.18
N VAL A 890 -11.39 -28.62 -15.09
CA VAL A 890 -11.45 -28.93 -16.52
C VAL A 890 -10.06 -29.18 -17.09
N GLY A 891 -9.05 -28.41 -16.65
CA GLY A 891 -7.66 -28.60 -17.04
C GLY A 891 -7.11 -29.99 -16.63
N GLN A 892 -7.43 -30.44 -15.41
CA GLN A 892 -7.04 -31.77 -14.94
C GLN A 892 -7.68 -32.89 -15.79
N ILE A 893 -8.98 -32.75 -16.10
CA ILE A 893 -9.65 -33.71 -16.97
C ILE A 893 -9.00 -33.71 -18.36
N ALA A 894 -8.77 -32.54 -18.93
CA ALA A 894 -8.16 -32.42 -20.26
C ALA A 894 -6.76 -33.04 -20.31
N MET A 895 -5.96 -32.89 -19.25
CA MET A 895 -4.62 -33.46 -19.17
C MET A 895 -4.65 -34.99 -19.15
N VAL A 896 -5.61 -35.58 -18.43
CA VAL A 896 -5.71 -37.06 -18.32
C VAL A 896 -6.37 -37.68 -19.54
N GLU A 897 -7.38 -37.02 -20.16
CA GLU A 897 -8.21 -37.63 -21.19
C GLU A 897 -7.83 -37.28 -22.65
N LEU A 898 -7.01 -36.23 -22.89
CA LEU A 898 -6.64 -35.83 -24.25
C LEU A 898 -5.37 -36.55 -24.75
N PRO A 899 -5.45 -37.40 -25.78
CA PRO A 899 -4.31 -38.25 -26.23
C PRO A 899 -3.04 -37.46 -26.56
N GLY A 900 -3.15 -36.24 -27.10
CA GLY A 900 -2.00 -35.41 -27.43
C GLY A 900 -1.25 -34.86 -26.20
N ILE A 901 -1.91 -34.72 -25.06
CA ILE A 901 -1.36 -34.17 -23.82
C ILE A 901 -0.87 -35.29 -22.90
N GLN A 902 -1.50 -36.45 -22.93
CA GLN A 902 -1.16 -37.62 -22.10
C GLN A 902 0.33 -38.04 -22.20
N HIS A 903 0.90 -37.99 -23.42
CA HIS A 903 2.30 -38.32 -23.63
C HIS A 903 3.27 -37.40 -22.91
N PHE A 904 2.92 -36.11 -22.79
CA PHE A 904 3.75 -35.13 -22.11
C PHE A 904 3.83 -35.35 -20.60
N PHE A 905 2.71 -35.74 -20.02
CA PHE A 905 2.58 -35.89 -18.57
C PHE A 905 2.72 -37.34 -18.09
N ASN A 906 3.02 -38.25 -19.00
CA ASN A 906 3.10 -39.70 -18.77
C ASN A 906 1.83 -40.24 -18.06
N VAL A 907 0.64 -39.86 -18.56
CA VAL A 907 -0.65 -40.29 -18.03
C VAL A 907 -1.44 -41.04 -19.12
N CYS A 908 -2.49 -41.75 -18.72
CA CYS A 908 -3.41 -42.44 -19.60
C CYS A 908 -4.87 -42.13 -19.21
N ASP A 909 -5.81 -42.47 -20.10
CA ASP A 909 -7.24 -42.28 -19.84
C ASP A 909 -7.71 -43.16 -18.66
N LEU A 910 -8.57 -42.57 -17.80
CA LEU A 910 -9.15 -43.22 -16.64
C LEU A 910 -10.61 -43.67 -16.90
N LYS A 911 -11.01 -44.77 -16.29
CA LYS A 911 -12.41 -45.21 -16.32
C LYS A 911 -13.31 -44.19 -15.63
N VAL A 912 -14.51 -43.96 -16.14
CA VAL A 912 -15.50 -43.02 -15.58
C VAL A 912 -15.85 -43.38 -14.12
N ALA A 913 -15.85 -44.65 -13.77
CA ALA A 913 -16.09 -45.11 -12.40
C ALA A 913 -14.99 -44.62 -11.47
N ASP A 914 -13.74 -44.68 -11.89
CA ASP A 914 -12.57 -44.24 -11.10
C ASP A 914 -12.58 -42.71 -10.92
N TRP A 915 -12.93 -41.93 -11.94
CA TRP A 915 -13.19 -40.50 -11.78
C TRP A 915 -14.25 -40.19 -10.71
N ALA A 916 -15.35 -40.91 -10.72
CA ALA A 916 -16.38 -40.72 -9.70
C ALA A 916 -15.88 -41.04 -8.29
N ILE A 917 -15.15 -42.13 -8.13
CA ILE A 917 -14.54 -42.51 -6.83
C ILE A 917 -13.50 -41.49 -6.38
N ILE A 918 -12.64 -41.01 -7.28
CA ILE A 918 -11.63 -39.98 -6.98
C ILE A 918 -12.30 -38.70 -6.49
N ILE A 919 -13.31 -38.21 -7.22
CA ILE A 919 -14.01 -36.97 -6.87
C ILE A 919 -14.70 -37.11 -5.51
N LEU A 920 -15.43 -38.21 -5.29
CA LEU A 920 -16.12 -38.46 -4.03
C LEU A 920 -15.14 -38.63 -2.88
N GLY A 921 -14.10 -39.47 -3.04
CA GLY A 921 -13.08 -39.71 -2.04
C GLY A 921 -12.29 -38.47 -1.68
N SER A 922 -11.82 -37.72 -2.67
CA SER A 922 -11.07 -36.47 -2.45
C SER A 922 -11.94 -35.38 -1.79
N SER A 923 -13.26 -35.39 -2.04
CA SER A 923 -14.18 -34.42 -1.40
C SER A 923 -14.29 -34.62 0.12
N LEU A 924 -13.91 -35.80 0.65
CA LEU A 924 -13.90 -36.07 2.10
C LEU A 924 -13.04 -35.05 2.85
N VAL A 925 -12.03 -34.46 2.23
CA VAL A 925 -11.21 -33.38 2.80
C VAL A 925 -12.09 -32.22 3.27
N LEU A 926 -13.11 -31.83 2.49
CA LEU A 926 -14.06 -30.79 2.88
C LEU A 926 -14.94 -31.23 4.05
N TRP A 927 -15.48 -32.44 3.98
CA TRP A 927 -16.43 -32.94 4.97
C TRP A 927 -15.79 -33.19 6.31
N VAL A 928 -14.56 -33.75 6.35
CA VAL A 928 -13.76 -33.91 7.57
C VAL A 928 -13.52 -32.55 8.23
N ARG A 929 -13.13 -31.55 7.46
CA ARG A 929 -12.93 -30.19 7.98
C ARG A 929 -14.22 -29.58 8.52
N GLU A 930 -15.34 -29.70 7.79
CA GLU A 930 -16.61 -29.14 8.24
C GLU A 930 -17.10 -29.88 9.50
N GLY A 931 -16.98 -31.20 9.55
CA GLY A 931 -17.29 -32.00 10.73
C GLY A 931 -16.45 -31.58 11.94
N TRP A 932 -15.13 -31.40 11.76
CA TRP A 932 -14.24 -30.90 12.81
C TRP A 932 -14.61 -29.49 13.27
N SER A 933 -14.94 -28.63 12.34
CA SER A 933 -15.39 -27.26 12.62
C SER A 933 -16.71 -27.23 13.37
N TRP A 934 -17.64 -28.15 13.04
CA TRP A 934 -18.90 -28.31 13.74
C TRP A 934 -18.68 -28.84 15.17
N LEU A 935 -17.84 -29.85 15.32
CA LEU A 935 -17.50 -30.44 16.64
C LEU A 935 -16.90 -29.37 17.57
N LYS A 936 -15.97 -28.57 17.07
CA LYS A 936 -15.39 -27.44 17.83
C LYS A 936 -16.44 -26.43 18.29
N ARG A 937 -17.49 -26.19 17.51
CA ARG A 937 -18.58 -25.28 17.88
C ARG A 937 -19.54 -25.92 18.91
N CYS A 938 -19.62 -27.24 18.95
CA CYS A 938 -20.48 -27.94 19.92
C CYS A 938 -19.80 -28.12 21.28
N VAL A 939 -18.45 -28.15 21.29
CA VAL A 939 -17.65 -28.42 22.53
C VAL A 939 -17.18 -27.09 23.18
N GLY A 940 -17.08 -25.99 22.41
CA GLY A 940 -16.71 -24.65 22.92
C GLY A 940 -17.82 -23.65 22.82
#